data_9ef7ef54952321fee082c0e401c01b56
#
_entry.id   9ef7ef54952321fee082c0e401c01b56
#
_cell.length_a   1.000
_cell.length_b   1.000
_cell.length_c   1.000
_cell.angle_alpha   90.00
_cell.angle_beta   90.00
_cell.angle_gamma   90.00
#
_symmetry.space_group_name_H-M   'P 1'
#
loop_
_entity.id
_entity.type
_entity.pdbx_description
1 polymer ?
#
loop_
_entity_poly.entity_id
_entity_poly.type
_entity_poly.pdbx_seq_one_letter_code
_entity_poly.pdbx_strand_id
1 'polypeptide(L)'
;MRGERRRRALVVVLVVLGLVAVVASPAAALHAPTHRRGPSASRSGRPYPCAPGPDGTIQGPNADASAIGWEGNAQGVVACLGGSFYVQDGIDTTYGYGVYDDTKTTWTNVGGYLPALRSTFHRAGAEISITNFGDDVQLASGAFVVVYSRVAIHNATSHAVMIDPQASPRLISLNLAPLRVGPGATVDHDYVVAADRFGQTTPWPTAGALQAAGGYDAHFAHMQAFWVAQLASIAQVRVPDPGLDDAYRAGFIYTQIVRSGDHLDTGVNGYASEYSHDVIGILANLFTQGDFNGAHDLLLEARDVVGTQGQYLDGYWTYSWPWAIYLLKTGDLALVQANFSTEGPDGTSTPSIEDTAHRIAADRVGATGIMGRTDDIDTLGSWTVDNYEALMGLAAYRYLAERVGDASEASWAASEYDSLLAATTATLDATIHRYHLRYLPCSMTDPNDFNRCSNAEDANWAAPFVFGRWAWDGALFGATITGPGADLIDATYDYGFGRLKTTLPANTFGGYPDDYYSSGYNAGYGSWGLASAAHRDQGIRSYEFMIQRTQSGPLSWWESVSAPNPASPWIGSHPARGQGSSPHAWGMANANKVLLDSLAAERSDGTLIVGRGIPSSWTRSGRSISVANFPTTDGHTVGFTLATHGLTVSWSSIGEPTTGPVLLELPTFVNNIRHVTGGAADRRAGTVTVAPGTDHVVVELAHPA
;
A
#
# COMPACT_ATOMS: atom_id res chain seq x y z
N MET A 1 -23.57 -63.75 -44.32
CA MET A 1 -23.54 -62.75 -45.37
C MET A 1 -22.99 -61.47 -44.76
N ARG A 2 -21.82 -61.00 -45.25
CA ARG A 2 -21.17 -59.71 -45.20
C ARG A 2 -21.49 -58.85 -43.92
N GLY A 3 -20.67 -58.58 -42.94
CA GLY A 3 -19.22 -58.35 -42.95
C GLY A 3 -18.92 -56.85 -43.09
N GLU A 4 -19.00 -56.04 -42.02
CA GLU A 4 -18.37 -54.70 -41.99
C GLU A 4 -17.51 -54.56 -40.74
N ARG A 5 -16.20 -54.53 -41.02
CA ARG A 5 -15.16 -54.25 -40.04
C ARG A 5 -15.12 -52.72 -39.80
N ARG A 6 -15.49 -52.26 -38.61
CA ARG A 6 -15.16 -50.91 -38.19
C ARG A 6 -13.73 -50.87 -37.68
N ARG A 7 -12.87 -50.14 -38.42
CA ARG A 7 -11.53 -49.76 -38.00
C ARG A 7 -11.64 -48.71 -36.90
N ARG A 8 -11.16 -49.03 -35.72
CA ARG A 8 -10.93 -48.07 -34.65
C ARG A 8 -9.61 -47.33 -34.99
N ALA A 9 -9.68 -46.06 -35.28
CA ALA A 9 -8.53 -45.18 -35.33
C ALA A 9 -8.09 -44.89 -33.88
N LEU A 10 -6.87 -45.29 -33.57
CA LEU A 10 -6.19 -44.97 -32.33
C LEU A 10 -5.65 -43.54 -32.49
N VAL A 11 -6.29 -42.57 -31.83
CA VAL A 11 -5.72 -41.21 -31.70
C VAL A 11 -4.73 -41.24 -30.54
N VAL A 12 -3.46 -41.27 -30.88
CA VAL A 12 -2.37 -41.03 -29.90
C VAL A 12 -2.33 -39.55 -29.63
N VAL A 13 -2.86 -39.13 -28.50
CA VAL A 13 -2.66 -37.79 -27.97
C VAL A 13 -1.26 -37.77 -27.35
N LEU A 14 -0.30 -37.13 -28.05
CA LEU A 14 0.97 -36.77 -27.49
C LEU A 14 0.70 -35.59 -26.51
N VAL A 15 0.63 -35.91 -25.23
CA VAL A 15 0.75 -34.87 -24.17
C VAL A 15 2.20 -34.44 -24.15
N VAL A 16 2.47 -33.31 -24.74
CA VAL A 16 3.73 -32.58 -24.55
C VAL A 16 3.61 -31.94 -23.16
N LEU A 17 4.18 -32.60 -22.17
CA LEU A 17 4.49 -31.99 -20.88
C LEU A 17 5.53 -30.89 -21.12
N GLY A 18 5.06 -29.69 -21.37
CA GLY A 18 5.86 -28.49 -21.17
C GLY A 18 6.09 -28.32 -19.67
N LEU A 19 7.26 -28.74 -19.20
CA LEU A 19 7.76 -28.25 -17.93
C LEU A 19 7.91 -26.72 -18.06
N VAL A 20 6.93 -25.98 -17.63
CA VAL A 20 7.12 -24.61 -17.18
C VAL A 20 7.86 -24.77 -15.85
N ALA A 21 9.16 -24.61 -15.88
CA ALA A 21 9.92 -24.36 -14.67
C ALA A 21 9.45 -23.01 -14.13
N VAL A 22 8.49 -23.03 -13.24
CA VAL A 22 8.28 -21.93 -12.32
C VAL A 22 9.58 -21.84 -11.53
N VAL A 23 10.42 -20.88 -11.89
CA VAL A 23 11.54 -20.49 -11.05
C VAL A 23 10.92 -19.79 -9.85
N ALA A 24 10.54 -20.58 -8.86
CA ALA A 24 10.41 -20.07 -7.52
C ALA A 24 11.77 -19.49 -7.18
N SER A 25 11.88 -18.17 -7.12
CA SER A 25 13.05 -17.52 -6.58
C SER A 25 13.18 -18.01 -5.15
N PRO A 26 14.22 -18.77 -4.79
CA PRO A 26 14.45 -19.08 -3.40
C PRO A 26 14.66 -17.74 -2.70
N ALA A 27 13.88 -17.44 -1.68
CA ALA A 27 14.25 -16.49 -0.67
C ALA A 27 15.57 -17.04 -0.07
N ALA A 28 16.67 -16.71 -0.73
CA ALA A 28 17.97 -17.13 -0.31
C ALA A 28 18.23 -16.46 1.04
N ALA A 29 18.33 -17.27 2.09
CA ALA A 29 18.94 -16.87 3.33
C ALA A 29 20.31 -16.26 2.99
N LEU A 30 20.36 -14.93 2.92
CA LEU A 30 21.58 -14.18 2.69
C LEU A 30 22.43 -14.27 3.96
N HIS A 31 23.25 -15.30 4.03
CA HIS A 31 24.47 -15.22 4.81
C HIS A 31 25.26 -14.03 4.27
N ALA A 32 25.43 -12.99 5.08
CA ALA A 32 26.19 -11.81 4.71
C ALA A 32 27.60 -12.23 4.27
N PRO A 33 27.99 -12.01 3.00
CA PRO A 33 29.36 -12.16 2.61
C PRO A 33 30.14 -10.99 3.21
N THR A 34 31.19 -11.29 3.95
CA THR A 34 32.19 -10.32 4.36
C THR A 34 32.81 -9.70 3.12
N HIS A 35 32.29 -8.58 2.65
CA HIS A 35 32.87 -7.86 1.53
C HIS A 35 34.17 -7.20 1.94
N ARG A 36 35.27 -7.74 1.44
CA ARG A 36 36.52 -6.99 1.26
C ARG A 36 36.21 -5.76 0.44
N ARG A 37 36.51 -4.57 0.94
CA ARG A 37 36.47 -3.32 0.19
C ARG A 37 37.30 -3.49 -1.08
N GLY A 38 36.65 -3.56 -2.23
CA GLY A 38 37.30 -3.39 -3.51
C GLY A 38 37.75 -1.93 -3.69
N PRO A 39 38.75 -1.67 -4.56
CA PRO A 39 39.27 -0.32 -4.76
C PRO A 39 38.16 0.60 -5.24
N SER A 40 38.13 1.81 -4.69
CA SER A 40 37.26 2.92 -5.08
C SER A 40 37.30 3.09 -6.61
N ALA A 41 36.17 2.86 -7.28
CA ALA A 41 36.03 3.14 -8.69
C ALA A 41 36.25 4.65 -8.92
N SER A 42 37.09 4.96 -9.88
CA SER A 42 37.44 6.33 -10.27
C SER A 42 36.19 7.13 -10.60
N ARG A 43 36.06 8.31 -10.01
CA ARG A 43 35.03 9.32 -10.27
C ARG A 43 35.11 9.81 -11.72
N SER A 44 34.63 9.04 -12.67
CA SER A 44 34.31 9.54 -14.00
C SER A 44 32.85 10.01 -13.96
N GLY A 45 32.57 11.24 -14.40
CA GLY A 45 31.23 11.83 -14.45
C GLY A 45 30.27 11.06 -15.36
N ARG A 46 29.99 9.84 -15.03
CA ARG A 46 28.96 9.04 -15.67
C ARG A 46 27.62 9.34 -15.01
N PRO A 47 26.53 9.39 -15.79
CA PRO A 47 25.20 9.48 -15.22
C PRO A 47 25.04 8.38 -14.15
N TYR A 48 24.37 8.72 -13.05
CA TYR A 48 24.00 7.70 -12.05
C TYR A 48 23.14 6.65 -12.78
N PRO A 49 23.56 5.42 -12.90
CA PRO A 49 22.85 4.49 -13.76
C PRO A 49 21.63 3.93 -13.00
N CYS A 50 20.45 4.16 -13.53
CA CYS A 50 19.39 3.19 -13.42
C CYS A 50 19.85 1.93 -14.16
N ALA A 51 20.54 1.02 -13.51
CA ALA A 51 20.96 -0.22 -14.14
C ALA A 51 20.01 -1.33 -13.69
N PRO A 52 19.09 -1.78 -14.56
CA PRO A 52 18.26 -2.93 -14.25
C PRO A 52 19.11 -4.18 -14.07
N GLY A 53 18.66 -5.08 -13.18
CA GLY A 53 19.19 -6.42 -13.05
C GLY A 53 18.83 -7.30 -14.26
N PRO A 54 19.25 -8.58 -14.27
CA PRO A 54 18.94 -9.51 -15.35
C PRO A 54 17.45 -9.78 -15.55
N ASP A 55 16.65 -9.53 -14.55
CA ASP A 55 15.17 -9.66 -14.50
C ASP A 55 14.45 -8.35 -14.85
N GLY A 56 15.17 -7.31 -15.24
CA GLY A 56 14.60 -5.98 -15.49
C GLY A 56 14.41 -5.13 -14.24
N THR A 57 14.65 -5.66 -13.05
CA THR A 57 14.49 -4.97 -11.78
C THR A 57 15.71 -4.12 -11.44
N ILE A 58 15.50 -2.89 -10.98
CA ILE A 58 16.58 -2.04 -10.44
C ILE A 58 16.78 -2.40 -8.98
N GLN A 59 17.83 -3.16 -8.67
CA GLN A 59 18.13 -3.68 -7.35
C GLN A 59 19.54 -3.31 -6.86
N GLY A 60 19.77 -3.55 -5.58
CA GLY A 60 21.08 -3.43 -4.95
C GLY A 60 21.40 -2.04 -4.43
N PRO A 61 22.68 -1.66 -4.28
CA PRO A 61 23.08 -0.37 -3.72
C PRO A 61 22.65 0.84 -4.57
N ASN A 62 22.18 0.60 -5.79
CA ASN A 62 21.66 1.61 -6.72
C ASN A 62 20.15 1.48 -6.89
N ALA A 63 19.47 0.91 -5.92
CA ALA A 63 18.03 0.65 -5.93
C ALA A 63 17.18 1.90 -5.58
N ASP A 64 17.77 3.09 -5.66
CA ASP A 64 17.07 4.36 -5.44
C ASP A 64 16.14 4.64 -6.63
N ALA A 65 14.93 4.11 -6.57
CA ALA A 65 13.96 4.10 -7.64
C ALA A 65 12.56 4.46 -7.16
N SER A 66 11.81 5.17 -7.99
CA SER A 66 10.40 5.49 -7.79
C SER A 66 9.69 5.52 -9.15
N ALA A 67 8.39 5.80 -9.19
CA ALA A 67 7.63 5.85 -10.43
C ALA A 67 7.26 7.27 -10.83
N ILE A 68 7.19 7.49 -12.14
CA ILE A 68 6.51 8.62 -12.77
C ILE A 68 5.61 8.07 -13.86
N GLY A 69 4.42 8.64 -14.04
CA GLY A 69 3.46 8.11 -15.01
C GLY A 69 2.10 8.77 -14.88
N TRP A 70 1.08 8.03 -15.28
CA TRP A 70 -0.31 8.47 -15.32
C TRP A 70 -1.23 7.38 -14.81
N GLU A 71 -2.43 7.76 -14.34
CA GLU A 71 -3.46 6.85 -13.83
C GLU A 71 -3.81 5.75 -14.84
N GLY A 72 -3.76 4.50 -14.40
CA GLY A 72 -4.19 3.35 -15.18
C GLY A 72 -3.43 3.12 -16.47
N ASN A 73 -2.31 3.81 -16.69
CA ASN A 73 -1.55 3.71 -17.91
C ASN A 73 -0.33 2.81 -17.74
N ALA A 74 -0.34 1.68 -18.45
CA ALA A 74 0.73 0.68 -18.44
C ALA A 74 2.12 1.21 -18.85
N GLN A 75 2.21 2.42 -19.39
CA GLN A 75 3.46 3.03 -19.88
C GLN A 75 4.25 3.74 -18.75
N GLY A 76 4.12 3.30 -17.50
CA GLY A 76 4.85 3.86 -16.37
C GLY A 76 6.37 3.77 -16.51
N VAL A 77 7.07 4.68 -15.85
CA VAL A 77 8.52 4.85 -15.93
C VAL A 77 9.12 4.76 -14.54
N VAL A 78 10.27 4.11 -14.44
CA VAL A 78 11.06 4.06 -13.21
C VAL A 78 12.05 5.22 -13.22
N ALA A 79 11.81 6.20 -12.35
CA ALA A 79 12.72 7.32 -12.12
C ALA A 79 13.75 6.96 -11.06
N CYS A 80 14.99 7.45 -11.22
CA CYS A 80 16.12 7.11 -10.37
C CYS A 80 16.76 8.35 -9.78
N LEU A 81 17.47 8.15 -8.67
CA LEU A 81 18.30 9.18 -8.06
C LEU A 81 19.25 9.81 -9.08
N GLY A 82 19.49 11.11 -8.95
CA GLY A 82 20.37 11.84 -9.87
C GLY A 82 19.70 12.27 -11.17
N GLY A 83 18.38 12.04 -11.31
CA GLY A 83 17.56 12.52 -12.41
C GLY A 83 17.58 11.65 -13.66
N SER A 84 18.25 10.49 -13.64
CA SER A 84 18.08 9.49 -14.71
C SER A 84 16.75 8.75 -14.53
N PHE A 85 16.30 8.07 -15.57
CA PHE A 85 15.13 7.20 -15.54
C PHE A 85 15.28 6.03 -16.50
N TYR A 86 14.52 4.99 -16.24
CA TYR A 86 14.50 3.76 -17.01
C TYR A 86 13.14 3.57 -17.65
N VAL A 87 13.14 3.27 -18.93
CA VAL A 87 11.95 2.90 -19.69
C VAL A 87 12.16 1.51 -20.25
N GLN A 88 11.30 0.60 -19.89
CA GLN A 88 11.29 -0.74 -20.46
C GLN A 88 10.58 -0.71 -21.82
N ASP A 89 11.27 -0.25 -22.85
CA ASP A 89 10.73 -0.02 -24.19
C ASP A 89 11.03 -1.18 -25.18
N GLY A 90 11.26 -2.38 -24.64
CA GLY A 90 11.68 -3.56 -25.38
C GLY A 90 13.18 -3.60 -25.70
N ILE A 91 13.92 -2.55 -25.39
CA ILE A 91 15.38 -2.45 -25.54
C ILE A 91 16.08 -1.99 -24.26
N ASP A 92 15.37 -1.95 -23.13
CA ASP A 92 15.89 -1.69 -21.78
C ASP A 92 16.74 -0.41 -21.70
N THR A 93 16.15 0.72 -22.10
CA THR A 93 16.90 1.96 -22.24
C THR A 93 16.88 2.80 -20.98
N THR A 94 18.06 3.15 -20.51
CA THR A 94 18.26 4.16 -19.46
C THR A 94 18.51 5.52 -20.06
N TYR A 95 17.80 6.53 -19.58
CA TYR A 95 17.92 7.91 -20.00
C TYR A 95 18.61 8.73 -18.91
N GLY A 96 19.48 9.64 -19.33
CA GLY A 96 20.19 10.54 -18.42
C GLY A 96 20.82 11.71 -19.15
N TYR A 97 21.48 12.59 -18.38
CA TYR A 97 21.94 13.90 -18.89
C TYR A 97 23.45 14.10 -18.72
N GLY A 98 24.20 13.12 -18.23
CA GLY A 98 25.64 13.18 -18.09
C GLY A 98 26.17 14.24 -17.10
N VAL A 99 25.31 14.85 -16.33
CA VAL A 99 25.67 15.94 -15.38
C VAL A 99 25.67 15.55 -13.92
N TYR A 100 25.21 14.37 -13.61
CA TYR A 100 25.06 13.91 -12.20
C TYR A 100 26.41 13.86 -11.46
N ASP A 101 26.39 14.35 -10.22
CA ASP A 101 27.48 14.25 -9.26
C ASP A 101 26.89 13.80 -7.92
N ASP A 102 27.43 12.71 -7.35
CA ASP A 102 26.91 11.99 -6.21
C ASP A 102 27.29 12.56 -4.83
N THR A 103 28.00 13.68 -4.79
CA THR A 103 28.62 14.14 -3.55
C THR A 103 27.66 14.62 -2.47
N LYS A 104 26.50 15.14 -2.83
CA LYS A 104 25.38 15.50 -1.92
C LYS A 104 24.12 15.72 -2.75
N THR A 105 23.31 14.71 -2.88
CA THR A 105 22.08 14.80 -3.65
C THR A 105 20.87 14.87 -2.71
N THR A 106 19.96 15.81 -2.96
CA THR A 106 18.60 15.74 -2.44
C THR A 106 17.69 15.21 -3.51
N TRP A 107 16.72 14.40 -3.12
CA TRP A 107 15.73 13.82 -4.04
C TRP A 107 14.35 13.93 -3.42
N THR A 108 13.41 14.58 -4.07
CA THR A 108 12.11 14.93 -3.51
C THR A 108 11.00 14.88 -4.55
N ASN A 109 9.76 14.67 -4.08
CA ASN A 109 8.59 15.01 -4.87
C ASN A 109 8.42 16.52 -4.97
N VAL A 110 8.08 17.04 -6.15
CA VAL A 110 7.71 18.46 -6.28
C VAL A 110 6.39 18.70 -5.54
N GLY A 111 6.33 19.80 -4.79
CA GLY A 111 5.15 20.09 -3.95
C GLY A 111 4.95 19.13 -2.77
N GLY A 112 5.95 18.30 -2.45
CA GLY A 112 5.93 17.34 -1.38
C GLY A 112 5.40 15.95 -1.79
N TYR A 113 4.49 15.85 -2.77
CA TYR A 113 3.76 14.60 -3.08
C TYR A 113 3.54 14.31 -4.57
N LEU A 114 3.72 15.27 -5.47
CA LEU A 114 3.47 15.07 -6.90
C LEU A 114 4.43 14.01 -7.49
N PRO A 115 4.00 13.23 -8.50
CA PRO A 115 4.83 12.26 -9.19
C PRO A 115 5.78 12.96 -10.18
N ALA A 116 6.36 14.05 -9.74
CA ALA A 116 7.40 14.83 -10.38
C ALA A 116 8.62 14.79 -9.46
N LEU A 117 9.64 14.05 -9.86
CA LEU A 117 10.79 13.76 -9.02
C LEU A 117 11.95 14.67 -9.35
N ARG A 118 12.42 15.42 -8.34
CA ARG A 118 13.51 16.38 -8.47
C ARG A 118 14.74 15.92 -7.71
N SER A 119 15.84 15.70 -8.44
CA SER A 119 17.18 15.51 -7.88
C SER A 119 17.95 16.83 -7.94
N THR A 120 18.53 17.26 -6.82
CA THR A 120 19.35 18.49 -6.76
C THR A 120 20.73 18.17 -6.20
N PHE A 121 21.78 18.61 -6.86
CA PHE A 121 23.18 18.38 -6.52
C PHE A 121 24.06 19.53 -7.03
N HIS A 122 25.35 19.55 -6.66
CA HIS A 122 26.29 20.57 -7.10
C HIS A 122 27.35 19.97 -8.02
N ARG A 123 27.65 20.66 -9.12
CA ARG A 123 28.71 20.30 -10.05
C ARG A 123 29.39 21.53 -10.60
N ALA A 124 30.73 21.57 -10.60
CA ALA A 124 31.55 22.67 -11.16
C ALA A 124 31.16 24.06 -10.64
N GLY A 125 30.71 24.17 -9.40
CA GLY A 125 30.29 25.41 -8.78
C GLY A 125 28.86 25.86 -9.08
N ALA A 126 28.13 25.15 -9.90
CA ALA A 126 26.70 25.34 -10.13
C ALA A 126 25.86 24.38 -9.31
N GLU A 127 24.65 24.80 -8.93
CA GLU A 127 23.59 23.95 -8.48
C GLU A 127 22.82 23.42 -9.70
N ILE A 128 22.66 22.12 -9.80
CA ILE A 128 21.91 21.47 -10.86
C ILE A 128 20.70 20.79 -10.24
N SER A 129 19.53 21.05 -10.78
CA SER A 129 18.32 20.30 -10.46
C SER A 129 17.75 19.64 -11.71
N ILE A 130 17.44 18.33 -11.61
CA ILE A 130 16.81 17.57 -12.67
C ILE A 130 15.43 17.14 -12.17
N THR A 131 14.39 17.58 -12.88
CA THR A 131 13.01 17.23 -12.57
C THR A 131 12.44 16.42 -13.72
N ASN A 132 11.93 15.22 -13.41
CA ASN A 132 11.23 14.34 -14.36
C ASN A 132 9.81 14.10 -13.90
N PHE A 133 8.87 14.08 -14.84
CA PHE A 133 7.47 13.67 -14.61
C PHE A 133 6.88 13.05 -15.88
N GLY A 134 5.83 12.26 -15.71
CA GLY A 134 5.01 11.74 -16.82
C GLY A 134 3.76 12.58 -16.99
N ASP A 135 3.32 12.75 -18.24
CA ASP A 135 2.03 13.34 -18.60
C ASP A 135 1.34 12.47 -19.66
N ASP A 136 0.02 12.37 -19.63
CA ASP A 136 -0.75 11.69 -20.67
C ASP A 136 -0.95 12.63 -21.86
N VAL A 137 -0.42 12.24 -23.00
CA VAL A 137 -0.43 13.06 -24.21
C VAL A 137 -1.10 12.31 -25.36
N GLN A 138 -2.21 12.87 -25.83
CA GLN A 138 -2.86 12.36 -27.03
C GLN A 138 -2.14 12.84 -28.28
N LEU A 139 -1.52 11.89 -28.99
CA LEU A 139 -0.86 12.10 -30.28
C LEU A 139 -1.64 11.47 -31.40
N ALA A 140 -1.30 11.79 -32.67
CA ALA A 140 -1.95 11.18 -33.83
C ALA A 140 -1.76 9.66 -33.90
N SER A 141 -0.69 9.13 -33.30
CA SER A 141 -0.37 7.70 -33.22
C SER A 141 -0.98 6.97 -32.03
N GLY A 142 -1.67 7.66 -31.14
CA GLY A 142 -2.29 7.13 -29.93
C GLY A 142 -2.00 7.98 -28.67
N ALA A 143 -2.53 7.55 -27.53
CA ALA A 143 -2.21 8.11 -26.23
C ALA A 143 -0.87 7.54 -25.74
N PHE A 144 -0.05 8.40 -25.11
CA PHE A 144 1.24 8.01 -24.56
C PHE A 144 1.46 8.68 -23.21
N VAL A 145 2.06 7.97 -22.29
CA VAL A 145 2.80 8.63 -21.21
C VAL A 145 4.08 9.21 -21.83
N VAL A 146 4.18 10.51 -21.77
CA VAL A 146 5.33 11.25 -22.25
C VAL A 146 6.12 11.79 -21.08
N VAL A 147 7.39 11.45 -20.98
CA VAL A 147 8.29 11.94 -19.95
C VAL A 147 8.82 13.29 -20.36
N TYR A 148 8.55 14.29 -19.53
CA TYR A 148 9.13 15.62 -19.62
C TYR A 148 10.21 15.77 -18.55
N SER A 149 11.34 16.35 -18.97
CA SER A 149 12.49 16.55 -18.10
C SER A 149 13.02 17.95 -18.21
N ARG A 150 13.36 18.57 -17.08
CA ARG A 150 14.08 19.85 -17.03
C ARG A 150 15.38 19.70 -16.28
N VAL A 151 16.49 20.04 -16.92
CA VAL A 151 17.81 20.20 -16.31
C VAL A 151 18.02 21.69 -16.09
N ALA A 152 17.77 22.17 -14.87
CA ALA A 152 17.99 23.55 -14.49
C ALA A 152 19.38 23.70 -13.89
N ILE A 153 20.16 24.65 -14.39
CA ILE A 153 21.55 24.92 -14.00
C ILE A 153 21.62 26.33 -13.43
N HIS A 154 21.75 26.45 -12.11
CA HIS A 154 21.92 27.73 -11.42
C HIS A 154 23.39 27.97 -11.06
N ASN A 155 23.95 29.05 -11.58
CA ASN A 155 25.33 29.42 -11.28
C ASN A 155 25.41 30.39 -10.11
N ALA A 156 25.69 29.90 -8.91
CA ALA A 156 25.87 30.71 -7.72
C ALA A 156 27.28 31.32 -7.59
N THR A 157 28.19 31.10 -8.56
CA THR A 157 29.55 31.62 -8.52
C THR A 157 29.65 33.03 -9.08
N SER A 158 30.80 33.70 -8.87
CA SER A 158 31.10 35.05 -9.40
C SER A 158 31.61 35.06 -10.85
N HIS A 159 31.75 33.89 -11.48
CA HIS A 159 32.22 33.74 -12.87
C HIS A 159 31.31 32.84 -13.66
N ALA A 160 31.35 32.96 -14.99
CA ALA A 160 30.53 32.08 -15.84
C ALA A 160 31.02 30.63 -15.79
N VAL A 161 30.08 29.67 -15.71
CA VAL A 161 30.36 28.25 -15.79
C VAL A 161 29.89 27.67 -17.13
N MET A 162 30.56 26.64 -17.58
CA MET A 162 30.16 25.87 -18.77
C MET A 162 29.69 24.50 -18.34
N ILE A 163 28.43 24.20 -18.58
CA ILE A 163 27.84 22.89 -18.31
C ILE A 163 27.04 22.46 -19.54
N ASP A 164 27.41 21.32 -20.08
CA ASP A 164 26.79 20.73 -21.27
C ASP A 164 26.09 19.43 -20.87
N PRO A 165 24.75 19.43 -20.78
CA PRO A 165 24.00 18.21 -20.55
C PRO A 165 24.18 17.25 -21.74
N GLN A 166 24.80 16.10 -21.46
CA GLN A 166 24.99 15.03 -22.42
C GLN A 166 23.73 14.12 -22.40
N ALA A 167 22.63 14.66 -22.92
CA ALA A 167 21.37 13.94 -22.94
C ALA A 167 21.46 12.65 -23.78
N SER A 168 20.80 11.60 -23.33
CA SER A 168 20.71 10.34 -24.06
C SER A 168 20.14 10.56 -25.46
N PRO A 169 20.59 9.82 -26.49
CA PRO A 169 20.31 10.14 -27.91
C PRO A 169 18.82 10.16 -28.31
N ARG A 170 17.95 9.44 -27.59
CA ARG A 170 16.50 9.41 -27.86
C ARG A 170 15.74 10.55 -27.16
N LEU A 171 16.37 11.26 -26.21
CA LEU A 171 15.79 12.45 -25.60
C LEU A 171 15.77 13.58 -26.62
N ILE A 172 14.59 14.12 -26.84
CA ILE A 172 14.37 15.20 -27.81
C ILE A 172 14.41 16.52 -27.05
N SER A 173 15.28 17.45 -27.47
CA SER A 173 15.33 18.79 -26.90
C SER A 173 14.09 19.59 -27.30
N LEU A 174 13.48 20.25 -26.31
CA LEU A 174 12.33 21.14 -26.50
C LEU A 174 12.74 22.60 -26.65
N ASN A 175 13.96 22.96 -26.24
CA ASN A 175 14.47 24.33 -26.30
C ASN A 175 15.94 24.38 -26.72
N LEU A 176 16.39 25.54 -27.16
CA LEU A 176 17.79 25.84 -27.45
C LEU A 176 18.37 26.68 -26.29
N ALA A 177 18.87 26.00 -25.27
CA ALA A 177 19.43 26.66 -24.10
C ALA A 177 20.97 26.85 -24.21
N PRO A 178 21.54 27.97 -23.73
CA PRO A 178 22.98 28.18 -23.79
C PRO A 178 23.72 27.31 -22.77
N LEU A 179 24.88 26.75 -23.18
CA LEU A 179 25.73 25.93 -22.30
C LEU A 179 26.51 26.81 -21.30
N ARG A 180 26.67 28.11 -21.57
CA ARG A 180 27.35 29.05 -20.71
C ARG A 180 26.35 29.74 -19.80
N VAL A 181 26.50 29.56 -18.50
CA VAL A 181 25.65 30.16 -17.46
C VAL A 181 26.40 31.26 -16.76
N GLY A 182 25.91 32.51 -16.88
CA GLY A 182 26.48 33.67 -16.23
C GLY A 182 26.35 33.66 -14.71
N PRO A 183 27.12 34.51 -13.99
CA PRO A 183 26.99 34.61 -12.54
C PRO A 183 25.56 34.96 -12.10
N GLY A 184 25.03 34.22 -11.14
CA GLY A 184 23.67 34.39 -10.62
C GLY A 184 22.54 34.00 -11.57
N ALA A 185 22.86 33.53 -12.79
CA ALA A 185 21.86 33.15 -13.77
C ALA A 185 21.41 31.67 -13.60
N THR A 186 20.22 31.40 -14.08
CA THR A 186 19.70 30.01 -14.27
C THR A 186 19.45 29.77 -15.76
N VAL A 187 19.77 28.60 -16.24
CA VAL A 187 19.48 28.11 -17.60
C VAL A 187 18.78 26.78 -17.52
N ASP A 188 17.66 26.66 -18.24
CA ASP A 188 16.86 25.44 -18.29
C ASP A 188 17.03 24.73 -19.64
N HIS A 189 17.39 23.47 -19.59
CA HIS A 189 17.41 22.56 -20.75
C HIS A 189 16.24 21.58 -20.61
N ASP A 190 15.27 21.68 -21.52
CA ASP A 190 14.07 20.88 -21.51
C ASP A 190 14.13 19.75 -22.52
N TYR A 191 13.69 18.56 -22.12
CA TYR A 191 13.71 17.34 -22.93
C TYR A 191 12.40 16.59 -22.83
N VAL A 192 12.12 15.77 -23.85
CA VAL A 192 10.93 14.94 -23.92
C VAL A 192 11.25 13.58 -24.54
N VAL A 193 10.54 12.55 -24.09
CA VAL A 193 10.53 11.22 -24.72
C VAL A 193 9.22 10.51 -24.38
N ALA A 194 8.63 9.78 -25.33
CA ALA A 194 7.51 8.89 -25.04
C ALA A 194 7.98 7.66 -24.27
N ALA A 195 7.14 7.14 -23.40
CA ALA A 195 7.40 5.92 -22.64
C ALA A 195 6.52 4.76 -23.13
N ASP A 196 7.07 3.56 -23.15
CA ASP A 196 6.33 2.32 -23.31
C ASP A 196 6.98 1.25 -22.44
N ARG A 197 6.42 1.02 -21.27
CA ARG A 197 6.95 0.10 -20.26
C ARG A 197 6.98 -1.36 -20.72
N PHE A 198 6.03 -1.78 -21.53
CA PHE A 198 5.85 -3.19 -21.88
C PHE A 198 6.37 -3.55 -23.30
N GLY A 199 7.16 -2.65 -23.88
CA GLY A 199 7.66 -2.83 -25.24
C GLY A 199 6.64 -2.37 -26.29
N GLN A 200 7.12 -1.89 -27.40
CA GLN A 200 6.42 -1.17 -28.45
C GLN A 200 5.09 -1.78 -28.90
N THR A 201 4.05 -1.57 -28.13
CA THR A 201 2.68 -1.95 -28.49
C THR A 201 2.07 -0.99 -29.51
N THR A 202 2.63 0.22 -29.58
CA THR A 202 2.24 1.28 -30.52
C THR A 202 3.47 1.85 -31.24
N PRO A 203 3.32 2.35 -32.47
CA PRO A 203 4.43 3.03 -33.17
C PRO A 203 4.89 4.27 -32.39
N TRP A 204 6.21 4.38 -32.17
CA TRP A 204 6.82 5.51 -31.50
C TRP A 204 6.44 6.84 -32.18
N PRO A 205 6.10 7.88 -31.38
CA PRO A 205 5.88 9.22 -31.91
C PRO A 205 7.15 9.79 -32.54
N THR A 206 6.97 10.57 -33.58
CA THR A 206 8.10 11.30 -34.17
C THR A 206 8.57 12.43 -33.27
N ALA A 207 9.82 12.85 -33.38
CA ALA A 207 10.35 14.00 -32.66
C ALA A 207 9.50 15.27 -32.90
N GLY A 208 9.07 15.49 -34.14
CA GLY A 208 8.20 16.62 -34.48
C GLY A 208 6.83 16.56 -33.82
N ALA A 209 6.23 15.36 -33.65
CA ALA A 209 4.96 15.19 -32.95
C ALA A 209 5.10 15.52 -31.46
N LEU A 210 6.17 15.05 -30.81
CA LEU A 210 6.44 15.34 -29.39
C LEU A 210 6.74 16.83 -29.15
N GLN A 211 7.52 17.47 -30.05
CA GLN A 211 7.78 18.91 -29.97
C GLN A 211 6.51 19.75 -30.19
N ALA A 212 5.62 19.31 -31.08
CA ALA A 212 4.36 19.99 -31.38
C ALA A 212 3.32 19.83 -30.26
N ALA A 213 3.44 18.82 -29.42
CA ALA A 213 2.52 18.57 -28.32
C ALA A 213 2.57 19.66 -27.22
N GLY A 214 3.70 20.36 -27.07
CA GLY A 214 3.83 21.46 -26.11
C GLY A 214 5.17 21.46 -25.37
N GLY A 215 5.38 22.49 -24.55
CA GLY A 215 6.59 22.65 -23.74
C GLY A 215 6.42 22.13 -22.32
N TYR A 216 7.54 22.00 -21.62
CA TYR A 216 7.63 21.50 -20.25
C TYR A 216 6.61 22.13 -19.28
N ASP A 217 6.51 23.46 -19.25
CA ASP A 217 5.68 24.15 -18.25
C ASP A 217 4.17 23.91 -18.44
N ALA A 218 3.73 23.77 -19.70
CA ALA A 218 2.33 23.47 -20.00
C ALA A 218 1.94 22.06 -19.54
N HIS A 219 2.79 21.08 -19.81
CA HIS A 219 2.59 19.70 -19.40
C HIS A 219 2.76 19.50 -17.90
N PHE A 220 3.68 20.22 -17.26
CA PHE A 220 3.78 20.23 -15.80
C PHE A 220 2.50 20.75 -15.14
N ALA A 221 1.95 21.86 -15.65
CA ALA A 221 0.69 22.41 -15.14
C ALA A 221 -0.49 21.48 -15.37
N HIS A 222 -0.54 20.77 -16.50
CA HIS A 222 -1.57 19.76 -16.79
C HIS A 222 -1.49 18.58 -15.83
N MET A 223 -0.32 17.96 -15.68
CA MET A 223 -0.07 16.87 -14.72
C MET A 223 -0.43 17.29 -13.29
N GLN A 224 -0.01 18.47 -12.85
CA GLN A 224 -0.34 18.98 -11.52
C GLN A 224 -1.85 19.16 -11.32
N ALA A 225 -2.53 19.76 -12.29
CA ALA A 225 -3.97 19.99 -12.21
C ALA A 225 -4.75 18.67 -12.14
N PHE A 226 -4.33 17.67 -12.92
CA PHE A 226 -4.93 16.34 -12.90
C PHE A 226 -4.81 15.70 -11.51
N TRP A 227 -3.61 15.57 -10.96
CA TRP A 227 -3.42 14.92 -9.67
C TRP A 227 -4.05 15.67 -8.50
N VAL A 228 -4.08 17.00 -8.56
CA VAL A 228 -4.83 17.81 -7.58
C VAL A 228 -6.33 17.52 -7.65
N ALA A 229 -6.90 17.37 -8.86
CA ALA A 229 -8.30 17.03 -9.03
C ALA A 229 -8.60 15.61 -8.53
N GLN A 230 -7.77 14.63 -8.86
CA GLN A 230 -7.90 13.25 -8.36
C GLN A 230 -7.86 13.20 -6.82
N LEU A 231 -6.90 13.86 -6.21
CA LEU A 231 -6.83 13.93 -4.76
C LEU A 231 -8.03 14.64 -4.12
N ALA A 232 -8.66 15.59 -4.80
CA ALA A 232 -9.84 16.29 -4.27
C ALA A 232 -11.09 15.38 -4.21
N SER A 233 -11.13 14.29 -4.97
CA SER A 233 -12.27 13.34 -4.98
C SER A 233 -12.27 12.36 -3.82
N ILE A 234 -11.11 12.10 -3.19
CA ILE A 234 -10.97 11.16 -2.07
C ILE A 234 -10.98 11.87 -0.70
N ALA A 235 -10.99 11.09 0.37
CA ALA A 235 -10.86 11.58 1.73
C ALA A 235 -9.57 12.40 1.90
N GLN A 236 -9.69 13.61 2.42
CA GLN A 236 -8.58 14.51 2.70
C GLN A 236 -8.16 14.41 4.15
N VAL A 237 -6.87 14.28 4.41
CA VAL A 237 -6.31 14.26 5.76
C VAL A 237 -5.39 15.45 5.99
N ARG A 238 -5.37 15.97 7.21
CA ARG A 238 -4.42 16.95 7.71
C ARG A 238 -4.05 16.57 9.11
N VAL A 239 -2.78 16.26 9.33
CA VAL A 239 -2.27 15.81 10.63
C VAL A 239 -1.07 16.67 11.06
N PRO A 240 -0.68 16.62 12.35
CA PRO A 240 0.47 17.40 12.83
C PRO A 240 1.83 17.00 12.24
N ASP A 241 1.90 15.90 11.52
CA ASP A 241 3.07 15.48 10.75
C ASP A 241 2.83 15.70 9.25
N PRO A 242 3.41 16.76 8.64
CA PRO A 242 3.23 17.02 7.22
C PRO A 242 3.85 15.95 6.31
N GLY A 243 4.82 15.17 6.81
CA GLY A 243 5.38 14.05 6.06
C GLY A 243 4.36 12.93 5.84
N LEU A 244 3.45 12.70 6.78
CA LEU A 244 2.35 11.78 6.63
C LEU A 244 1.26 12.31 5.69
N ASP A 245 0.96 13.61 5.72
CA ASP A 245 0.04 14.23 4.76
C ASP A 245 0.53 14.02 3.31
N ASP A 246 1.81 14.25 3.08
CA ASP A 246 2.43 14.10 1.76
C ASP A 246 2.52 12.62 1.37
N ALA A 247 2.85 11.71 2.30
CA ALA A 247 2.91 10.28 2.05
C ALA A 247 1.53 9.70 1.71
N TYR A 248 0.47 10.15 2.38
CA TYR A 248 -0.90 9.73 2.09
C TYR A 248 -1.31 10.10 0.65
N ARG A 249 -1.01 11.33 0.22
CA ARG A 249 -1.28 11.78 -1.16
C ARG A 249 -0.44 11.04 -2.19
N ALA A 250 0.86 10.92 -1.93
CA ALA A 250 1.77 10.21 -2.82
C ALA A 250 1.42 8.73 -2.93
N GLY A 251 1.03 8.08 -1.82
CA GLY A 251 0.61 6.69 -1.80
C GLY A 251 -0.61 6.43 -2.69
N PHE A 252 -1.61 7.32 -2.67
CA PHE A 252 -2.73 7.26 -3.61
C PHE A 252 -2.25 7.42 -5.05
N ILE A 253 -1.47 8.45 -5.35
CA ILE A 253 -0.96 8.72 -6.71
C ILE A 253 -0.15 7.54 -7.24
N TYR A 254 0.76 6.99 -6.45
CA TYR A 254 1.58 5.86 -6.89
C TYR A 254 0.75 4.59 -7.10
N THR A 255 -0.27 4.34 -6.28
CA THR A 255 -1.21 3.24 -6.50
C THR A 255 -1.91 3.38 -7.86
N GLN A 256 -2.33 4.59 -8.23
CA GLN A 256 -2.94 4.86 -9.54
C GLN A 256 -1.96 4.73 -10.71
N ILE A 257 -0.69 5.14 -10.53
CA ILE A 257 0.35 5.01 -11.57
C ILE A 257 0.75 3.54 -11.80
N VAL A 258 0.70 2.73 -10.75
CA VAL A 258 1.07 1.31 -10.84
C VAL A 258 0.01 0.51 -11.62
N ARG A 259 -1.25 0.92 -11.61
CA ARG A 259 -2.33 0.28 -12.37
C ARG A 259 -2.03 0.20 -13.86
N SER A 260 -2.53 -0.86 -14.50
CA SER A 260 -2.53 -1.04 -15.95
C SER A 260 -3.97 -1.23 -16.44
N GLY A 261 -4.70 -0.14 -16.68
CA GLY A 261 -6.15 -0.18 -16.90
C GLY A 261 -6.87 -0.63 -15.64
N ASP A 262 -7.58 -1.75 -15.71
CA ASP A 262 -8.31 -2.35 -14.58
C ASP A 262 -7.46 -3.33 -13.78
N HIS A 263 -6.23 -3.62 -14.21
CA HIS A 263 -5.30 -4.48 -13.50
C HIS A 263 -4.61 -3.71 -12.36
N LEU A 264 -4.71 -4.23 -11.15
CA LEU A 264 -4.08 -3.68 -9.94
C LEU A 264 -2.72 -4.34 -9.71
N ASP A 265 -1.75 -3.98 -10.55
CA ASP A 265 -0.39 -4.48 -10.46
C ASP A 265 0.26 -4.13 -9.11
N THR A 266 1.19 -4.97 -8.65
CA THR A 266 1.93 -4.75 -7.40
C THR A 266 2.96 -3.65 -7.48
N GLY A 267 3.57 -3.42 -8.66
CA GLY A 267 4.58 -2.38 -8.83
C GLY A 267 4.99 -2.13 -10.25
N VAL A 268 5.82 -1.12 -10.46
CA VAL A 268 6.38 -0.73 -11.76
C VAL A 268 7.77 -1.30 -11.97
N ASN A 269 8.57 -1.34 -10.91
CA ASN A 269 9.93 -1.84 -10.91
C ASN A 269 9.99 -3.15 -10.12
N GLY A 270 10.58 -4.18 -10.68
CA GLY A 270 10.56 -5.53 -10.16
C GLY A 270 9.57 -6.37 -10.95
N TYR A 271 8.54 -6.83 -10.32
CA TYR A 271 7.44 -7.47 -11.02
C TYR A 271 6.23 -6.55 -11.10
N ALA A 272 5.51 -6.66 -12.20
CA ALA A 272 4.21 -6.08 -12.43
C ALA A 272 3.26 -7.26 -12.63
N SER A 273 2.62 -7.67 -11.57
CA SER A 273 1.69 -8.79 -11.54
C SER A 273 0.64 -8.52 -10.50
N GLU A 274 -0.53 -9.07 -10.71
CA GLU A 274 -1.59 -9.08 -9.71
C GLU A 274 -1.45 -10.31 -8.84
N TYR A 275 -1.58 -10.12 -7.53
CA TYR A 275 -1.76 -11.21 -6.57
C TYR A 275 -3.06 -11.01 -5.82
N SER A 276 -3.77 -12.09 -5.52
CA SER A 276 -5.13 -12.01 -5.00
C SER A 276 -5.23 -11.19 -3.72
N HIS A 277 -4.36 -11.41 -2.75
CA HIS A 277 -4.38 -10.64 -1.50
C HIS A 277 -3.95 -9.17 -1.68
N ASP A 278 -3.02 -8.88 -2.62
CA ASP A 278 -2.64 -7.50 -2.95
C ASP A 278 -3.82 -6.74 -3.54
N VAL A 279 -4.48 -7.31 -4.55
CA VAL A 279 -5.64 -6.73 -5.22
C VAL A 279 -6.76 -6.43 -4.23
N ILE A 280 -7.09 -7.39 -3.37
CA ILE A 280 -8.10 -7.24 -2.31
C ILE A 280 -7.73 -6.08 -1.36
N GLY A 281 -6.47 -6.01 -0.93
CA GLY A 281 -6.00 -4.96 -0.04
C GLY A 281 -5.99 -3.58 -0.69
N ILE A 282 -5.62 -3.49 -1.96
CA ILE A 282 -5.65 -2.23 -2.73
C ILE A 282 -7.09 -1.74 -2.88
N LEU A 283 -8.03 -2.61 -3.29
CA LEU A 283 -9.45 -2.26 -3.42
C LEU A 283 -10.05 -1.78 -2.10
N ALA A 284 -9.80 -2.50 -1.01
CA ALA A 284 -10.29 -2.12 0.30
C ALA A 284 -9.82 -0.71 0.71
N ASN A 285 -8.58 -0.35 0.38
CA ASN A 285 -8.08 0.99 0.61
C ASN A 285 -8.74 2.03 -0.29
N LEU A 286 -8.79 1.80 -1.61
CA LEU A 286 -9.38 2.74 -2.57
C LEU A 286 -10.82 3.07 -2.16
N PHE A 287 -11.63 2.05 -1.85
CA PHE A 287 -13.02 2.28 -1.40
C PHE A 287 -13.12 2.94 -0.03
N THR A 288 -12.21 2.63 0.90
CA THR A 288 -12.15 3.35 2.19
C THR A 288 -11.81 4.82 2.01
N GLN A 289 -10.93 5.14 1.05
CA GLN A 289 -10.59 6.53 0.70
C GLN A 289 -11.69 7.26 -0.09
N GLY A 290 -12.62 6.54 -0.72
CA GLY A 290 -13.69 7.10 -1.55
C GLY A 290 -13.36 7.18 -3.04
N ASP A 291 -12.35 6.45 -3.48
CA ASP A 291 -12.09 6.28 -4.91
C ASP A 291 -12.94 5.12 -5.44
N PHE A 292 -14.01 5.47 -6.14
CA PHE A 292 -14.94 4.53 -6.78
C PHE A 292 -14.81 4.55 -8.31
N ASN A 293 -13.78 5.23 -8.84
CA ASN A 293 -13.54 5.27 -10.29
C ASN A 293 -13.22 3.87 -10.81
N GLY A 294 -14.02 3.38 -11.75
CA GLY A 294 -13.87 2.04 -12.31
C GLY A 294 -14.15 0.90 -11.31
N ALA A 295 -14.79 1.17 -10.17
CA ALA A 295 -15.00 0.18 -9.10
C ALA A 295 -15.66 -1.11 -9.61
N HIS A 296 -16.61 -1.03 -10.54
CA HIS A 296 -17.26 -2.19 -11.15
C HIS A 296 -16.23 -3.08 -11.86
N ASP A 297 -15.45 -2.50 -12.75
CA ASP A 297 -14.48 -3.25 -13.56
C ASP A 297 -13.34 -3.80 -12.69
N LEU A 298 -12.87 -3.01 -11.71
CA LEU A 298 -11.86 -3.43 -10.73
C LEU A 298 -12.32 -4.60 -9.85
N LEU A 299 -13.59 -4.60 -9.40
CA LEU A 299 -14.14 -5.71 -8.62
C LEU A 299 -14.29 -6.99 -9.46
N LEU A 300 -14.64 -6.86 -10.74
CA LEU A 300 -14.72 -8.00 -11.66
C LEU A 300 -13.34 -8.53 -12.03
N GLU A 301 -12.36 -7.66 -12.24
CA GLU A 301 -10.97 -8.07 -12.46
C GLU A 301 -10.41 -8.81 -11.23
N ALA A 302 -10.65 -8.27 -10.02
CA ALA A 302 -10.27 -8.95 -8.78
C ALA A 302 -10.89 -10.35 -8.66
N ARG A 303 -12.12 -10.56 -9.15
CA ARG A 303 -12.75 -11.89 -9.21
C ARG A 303 -11.95 -12.86 -10.08
N ASP A 304 -11.52 -12.40 -11.25
CA ASP A 304 -10.76 -13.22 -12.19
C ASP A 304 -9.37 -13.55 -11.62
N VAL A 305 -8.72 -12.59 -10.96
CA VAL A 305 -7.44 -12.82 -10.26
C VAL A 305 -7.61 -13.86 -9.15
N VAL A 306 -8.60 -13.71 -8.28
CA VAL A 306 -8.91 -14.66 -7.20
C VAL A 306 -9.19 -16.04 -7.77
N GLY A 307 -10.00 -16.15 -8.83
CA GLY A 307 -10.36 -17.42 -9.45
C GLY A 307 -9.19 -18.17 -10.09
N THR A 308 -8.16 -17.46 -10.55
CA THR A 308 -7.01 -18.06 -11.24
C THR A 308 -5.82 -18.38 -10.34
N GLN A 309 -5.75 -17.80 -9.13
CA GLN A 309 -4.62 -17.93 -8.22
C GLN A 309 -4.89 -18.86 -7.03
N GLY A 310 -5.29 -20.08 -7.31
CA GLY A 310 -5.66 -21.05 -6.29
C GLY A 310 -4.58 -21.47 -5.28
N GLN A 311 -3.33 -21.00 -5.43
CA GLN A 311 -2.26 -21.18 -4.45
C GLN A 311 -2.35 -20.17 -3.31
N TYR A 312 -2.94 -18.98 -3.53
CA TYR A 312 -3.15 -17.93 -2.54
C TYR A 312 -4.63 -17.92 -2.14
N LEU A 313 -4.99 -18.84 -1.25
CA LEU A 313 -6.40 -19.08 -0.89
C LEU A 313 -7.01 -17.95 -0.05
N ASP A 314 -6.19 -17.15 0.62
CA ASP A 314 -6.61 -15.97 1.38
C ASP A 314 -7.36 -14.96 0.49
N GLY A 315 -7.02 -14.86 -0.78
CA GLY A 315 -7.77 -14.07 -1.75
C GLY A 315 -9.22 -14.51 -1.92
N TYR A 316 -9.47 -15.83 -1.96
CA TYR A 316 -10.84 -16.37 -1.95
C TYR A 316 -11.57 -16.00 -0.66
N TRP A 317 -10.93 -16.21 0.48
CA TRP A 317 -11.57 -16.05 1.78
C TRP A 317 -11.87 -14.58 2.09
N THR A 318 -11.09 -13.65 1.55
CA THR A 318 -11.24 -12.21 1.80
C THR A 318 -11.97 -11.44 0.70
N TYR A 319 -12.35 -12.09 -0.41
CA TYR A 319 -12.96 -11.41 -1.57
C TYR A 319 -14.26 -10.65 -1.23
N SER A 320 -15.05 -11.11 -0.28
CA SER A 320 -16.26 -10.44 0.18
C SER A 320 -15.98 -9.08 0.85
N TRP A 321 -14.76 -8.85 1.34
CA TRP A 321 -14.44 -7.66 2.11
C TRP A 321 -14.45 -6.36 1.29
N PRO A 322 -13.77 -6.22 0.14
CA PRO A 322 -13.89 -5.00 -0.66
C PRO A 322 -15.32 -4.77 -1.18
N TRP A 323 -16.09 -5.82 -1.48
CA TRP A 323 -17.49 -5.70 -1.84
C TRP A 323 -18.34 -5.12 -0.70
N ALA A 324 -18.08 -5.53 0.53
CA ALA A 324 -18.77 -5.03 1.71
C ALA A 324 -18.43 -3.54 1.96
N ILE A 325 -17.18 -3.14 1.80
CA ILE A 325 -16.77 -1.72 1.89
C ILE A 325 -17.45 -0.92 0.77
N TYR A 326 -17.40 -1.40 -0.46
CA TYR A 326 -18.04 -0.75 -1.60
C TYR A 326 -19.53 -0.51 -1.35
N LEU A 327 -20.26 -1.57 -0.98
CA LEU A 327 -21.69 -1.46 -0.69
C LEU A 327 -21.99 -0.53 0.46
N LEU A 328 -21.22 -0.59 1.55
CA LEU A 328 -21.40 0.29 2.70
C LEU A 328 -21.26 1.75 2.29
N LYS A 329 -20.25 2.07 1.48
CA LYS A 329 -19.91 3.44 1.11
C LYS A 329 -20.78 4.01 0.01
N THR A 330 -21.19 3.20 -0.97
CA THR A 330 -21.94 3.66 -2.15
C THR A 330 -23.44 3.44 -2.06
N GLY A 331 -23.89 2.44 -1.30
CA GLY A 331 -25.26 1.97 -1.31
C GLY A 331 -25.67 1.24 -2.60
N ASP A 332 -24.74 0.94 -3.50
CA ASP A 332 -25.03 0.27 -4.79
C ASP A 332 -25.35 -1.21 -4.62
N LEU A 333 -26.54 -1.46 -4.11
CA LEU A 333 -27.07 -2.80 -3.91
C LEU A 333 -27.26 -3.56 -5.24
N ALA A 334 -27.55 -2.85 -6.34
CA ALA A 334 -27.84 -3.49 -7.62
C ALA A 334 -26.61 -4.22 -8.17
N LEU A 335 -25.42 -3.61 -8.09
CA LEU A 335 -24.18 -4.24 -8.51
C LEU A 335 -23.87 -5.48 -7.66
N VAL A 336 -24.02 -5.36 -6.34
CA VAL A 336 -23.77 -6.50 -5.42
C VAL A 336 -24.74 -7.65 -5.71
N GLN A 337 -26.05 -7.38 -5.86
CA GLN A 337 -27.05 -8.39 -6.21
C GLN A 337 -26.74 -9.12 -7.52
N ALA A 338 -26.25 -8.39 -8.52
CA ALA A 338 -25.90 -8.95 -9.82
C ALA A 338 -24.72 -9.95 -9.76
N ASN A 339 -23.86 -9.81 -8.75
CA ASN A 339 -22.64 -10.63 -8.59
C ASN A 339 -22.66 -11.54 -7.35
N PHE A 340 -23.73 -11.52 -6.57
CA PHE A 340 -23.80 -12.22 -5.29
C PHE A 340 -23.69 -13.73 -5.46
N SER A 341 -24.59 -14.32 -6.28
CA SER A 341 -24.61 -15.76 -6.59
C SER A 341 -24.43 -16.07 -8.07
N THR A 342 -23.98 -15.08 -8.86
CA THR A 342 -23.76 -15.22 -10.30
C THR A 342 -22.29 -15.43 -10.58
N GLU A 343 -21.96 -16.62 -11.05
CA GLU A 343 -20.63 -16.95 -11.56
C GLU A 343 -20.33 -16.18 -12.86
N GLY A 344 -19.06 -15.94 -13.12
CA GLY A 344 -18.62 -15.42 -14.40
C GLY A 344 -18.74 -16.47 -15.53
N PRO A 345 -18.32 -16.10 -16.77
CA PRO A 345 -18.58 -16.90 -17.96
C PRO A 345 -17.99 -18.31 -17.97
N ASP A 346 -16.93 -18.57 -17.20
CA ASP A 346 -16.24 -19.86 -17.16
C ASP A 346 -16.45 -20.65 -15.84
N GLY A 347 -17.18 -20.07 -14.88
CA GLY A 347 -17.56 -20.72 -13.61
C GLY A 347 -16.41 -20.90 -12.64
N THR A 348 -15.40 -21.69 -12.97
CA THR A 348 -14.31 -22.07 -12.06
C THR A 348 -13.26 -21.01 -11.86
N SER A 349 -13.02 -20.15 -12.87
CA SER A 349 -12.03 -19.04 -12.81
C SER A 349 -12.67 -17.71 -12.44
N THR A 350 -13.99 -17.66 -12.34
CA THR A 350 -14.75 -16.45 -12.06
C THR A 350 -15.85 -16.71 -11.03
N PRO A 351 -15.47 -16.99 -9.76
CA PRO A 351 -16.41 -17.35 -8.71
C PRO A 351 -17.34 -16.18 -8.35
N SER A 352 -18.57 -16.49 -7.91
CA SER A 352 -19.45 -15.49 -7.30
C SER A 352 -18.97 -15.09 -5.91
N ILE A 353 -19.55 -14.03 -5.33
CA ILE A 353 -19.28 -13.66 -3.94
C ILE A 353 -19.67 -14.81 -2.98
N GLU A 354 -20.77 -15.49 -3.25
CA GLU A 354 -21.25 -16.66 -2.50
C GLU A 354 -20.25 -17.82 -2.59
N ASP A 355 -19.74 -18.17 -3.80
CA ASP A 355 -18.77 -19.23 -3.99
C ASP A 355 -17.49 -18.98 -3.18
N THR A 356 -17.01 -17.74 -3.16
CA THR A 356 -15.79 -17.39 -2.40
C THR A 356 -15.99 -17.56 -0.91
N ALA A 357 -17.17 -17.21 -0.38
CA ALA A 357 -17.49 -17.40 1.04
C ALA A 357 -17.65 -18.89 1.38
N HIS A 358 -18.38 -19.66 0.55
CA HIS A 358 -18.55 -21.10 0.75
C HIS A 358 -17.24 -21.88 0.63
N ARG A 359 -16.26 -21.34 -0.10
CA ARG A 359 -14.90 -21.89 -0.18
C ARG A 359 -14.23 -21.94 1.19
N ILE A 360 -14.51 -20.98 2.10
CA ILE A 360 -14.00 -21.01 3.48
C ILE A 360 -14.40 -22.33 4.18
N ALA A 361 -15.67 -22.69 4.12
CA ALA A 361 -16.14 -23.93 4.71
C ALA A 361 -15.53 -25.18 4.05
N ALA A 362 -15.35 -25.16 2.73
CA ALA A 362 -14.76 -26.25 1.97
C ALA A 362 -13.26 -26.45 2.25
N ASP A 363 -12.54 -25.39 2.55
CA ASP A 363 -11.09 -25.42 2.80
C ASP A 363 -10.72 -25.73 4.26
N ARG A 364 -11.71 -25.85 5.15
CA ARG A 364 -11.48 -26.28 6.55
C ARG A 364 -11.08 -27.76 6.60
N VAL A 365 -10.09 -28.07 7.40
CA VAL A 365 -9.47 -29.40 7.41
C VAL A 365 -9.44 -30.09 8.78
N GLY A 366 -9.43 -31.40 8.75
CA GLY A 366 -9.16 -32.27 9.89
C GLY A 366 -10.24 -32.23 10.98
N ALA A 367 -9.89 -32.83 12.13
CA ALA A 367 -10.79 -32.88 13.29
C ALA A 367 -10.81 -31.53 14.05
N THR A 368 -9.85 -30.64 13.80
CA THR A 368 -9.79 -29.32 14.40
C THR A 368 -10.76 -28.34 13.75
N GLY A 369 -11.02 -28.50 12.45
CA GLY A 369 -11.90 -27.61 11.68
C GLY A 369 -11.34 -26.20 11.45
N ILE A 370 -10.03 -26.02 11.54
CA ILE A 370 -9.32 -24.79 11.16
C ILE A 370 -9.09 -24.76 9.65
N MET A 371 -8.62 -23.62 9.12
CA MET A 371 -8.27 -23.48 7.71
C MET A 371 -7.15 -24.44 7.33
N GLY A 372 -7.16 -24.88 6.06
CA GLY A 372 -6.16 -25.74 5.48
C GLY A 372 -4.78 -25.12 5.44
N ARG A 373 -3.81 -25.88 4.90
CA ARG A 373 -2.44 -25.35 4.70
C ARG A 373 -2.38 -24.52 3.42
N THR A 374 -1.72 -23.39 3.49
CA THR A 374 -1.54 -22.48 2.37
C THR A 374 -0.07 -22.08 2.20
N ASP A 375 0.23 -21.43 1.08
CA ASP A 375 1.51 -20.77 0.81
C ASP A 375 1.42 -19.25 1.00
N ASP A 376 0.39 -18.74 1.68
CA ASP A 376 0.04 -17.31 1.73
C ASP A 376 1.12 -16.43 2.36
N ILE A 377 2.01 -16.98 3.19
CA ILE A 377 3.20 -16.27 3.66
C ILE A 377 4.49 -16.76 2.98
N ASP A 378 4.42 -17.03 1.67
CA ASP A 378 5.49 -17.58 0.83
C ASP A 378 5.99 -18.96 1.30
N THR A 379 5.13 -19.73 1.94
CA THR A 379 5.58 -20.98 2.54
C THR A 379 4.43 -21.83 3.06
N LEU A 380 4.44 -23.12 2.74
CA LEU A 380 3.31 -24.03 3.02
C LEU A 380 3.17 -24.31 4.52
N GLY A 381 2.09 -23.86 5.14
CA GLY A 381 1.82 -24.10 6.56
C GLY A 381 0.35 -23.90 6.95
N SER A 382 0.03 -24.14 8.23
CA SER A 382 -1.26 -23.81 8.84
C SER A 382 -1.09 -22.50 9.62
N TRP A 383 -1.47 -21.40 9.02
CA TRP A 383 -1.14 -20.09 9.53
C TRP A 383 -2.25 -19.49 10.39
N THR A 384 -1.88 -18.78 11.42
CA THR A 384 -2.84 -18.06 12.28
C THR A 384 -3.55 -16.97 11.50
N VAL A 385 -2.83 -16.28 10.62
CA VAL A 385 -3.38 -15.23 9.78
C VAL A 385 -4.50 -15.73 8.88
N ASP A 386 -4.35 -16.87 8.23
CA ASP A 386 -5.35 -17.46 7.32
C ASP A 386 -6.70 -17.65 7.99
N ASN A 387 -6.68 -18.13 9.23
CA ASN A 387 -7.91 -18.33 10.01
C ASN A 387 -8.60 -17.00 10.34
N TYR A 388 -7.83 -15.96 10.62
CA TYR A 388 -8.38 -14.64 10.91
C TYR A 388 -8.88 -13.92 9.66
N GLU A 389 -8.23 -14.09 8.51
CA GLU A 389 -8.70 -13.54 7.24
C GLU A 389 -9.98 -14.23 6.76
N ALA A 390 -10.08 -15.55 6.91
CA ALA A 390 -11.32 -16.26 6.66
C ALA A 390 -12.47 -15.78 7.56
N LEU A 391 -12.20 -15.52 8.84
CA LEU A 391 -13.19 -14.93 9.75
C LEU A 391 -13.63 -13.51 9.32
N MET A 392 -12.69 -12.69 8.84
CA MET A 392 -13.02 -11.37 8.30
C MET A 392 -13.91 -11.48 7.06
N GLY A 393 -13.58 -12.40 6.14
CA GLY A 393 -14.37 -12.68 4.94
C GLY A 393 -15.81 -13.12 5.27
N LEU A 394 -15.99 -14.02 6.24
CA LEU A 394 -17.32 -14.44 6.70
C LEU A 394 -18.13 -13.28 7.32
N ALA A 395 -17.49 -12.40 8.10
CA ALA A 395 -18.15 -11.22 8.66
C ALA A 395 -18.61 -10.25 7.56
N ALA A 396 -17.75 -10.00 6.57
CA ALA A 396 -18.07 -9.18 5.40
C ALA A 396 -19.18 -9.81 4.54
N TYR A 397 -19.07 -11.11 4.27
CA TYR A 397 -20.10 -11.85 3.52
C TYR A 397 -21.46 -11.84 4.20
N ARG A 398 -21.49 -12.04 5.53
CA ARG A 398 -22.73 -11.94 6.31
C ARG A 398 -23.39 -10.58 6.11
N TYR A 399 -22.63 -9.48 6.18
CA TYR A 399 -23.15 -8.15 5.92
C TYR A 399 -23.76 -8.03 4.52
N LEU A 400 -23.06 -8.55 3.48
CA LEU A 400 -23.58 -8.56 2.11
C LEU A 400 -24.88 -9.36 2.00
N ALA A 401 -24.94 -10.57 2.58
CA ALA A 401 -26.14 -11.43 2.59
C ALA A 401 -27.33 -10.74 3.27
N GLU A 402 -27.11 -10.07 4.40
CA GLU A 402 -28.15 -9.27 5.08
C GLU A 402 -28.65 -8.13 4.17
N ARG A 403 -27.76 -7.45 3.45
CA ARG A 403 -28.10 -6.33 2.57
C ARG A 403 -28.83 -6.76 1.29
N VAL A 404 -28.46 -7.90 0.70
CA VAL A 404 -29.20 -8.44 -0.47
C VAL A 404 -30.52 -9.10 -0.09
N GLY A 405 -30.75 -9.32 1.20
CA GLY A 405 -31.97 -9.91 1.74
C GLY A 405 -31.97 -11.43 1.78
N ASP A 406 -30.83 -12.08 1.66
CA ASP A 406 -30.71 -13.53 1.81
C ASP A 406 -30.48 -13.93 3.27
N ALA A 407 -31.57 -14.16 3.99
CA ALA A 407 -31.54 -14.54 5.39
C ALA A 407 -30.94 -15.94 5.63
N SER A 408 -30.96 -16.83 4.64
CA SER A 408 -30.38 -18.17 4.76
C SER A 408 -28.87 -18.08 4.71
N GLU A 409 -28.31 -17.32 3.77
CA GLU A 409 -26.88 -17.08 3.64
C GLU A 409 -26.33 -16.29 4.82
N ALA A 410 -27.04 -15.25 5.28
CA ALA A 410 -26.66 -14.52 6.48
C ALA A 410 -26.57 -15.41 7.72
N SER A 411 -27.54 -16.34 7.88
CA SER A 411 -27.56 -17.29 9.01
C SER A 411 -26.46 -18.34 8.88
N TRP A 412 -26.21 -18.81 7.65
CA TRP A 412 -25.11 -19.75 7.36
C TRP A 412 -23.76 -19.10 7.69
N ALA A 413 -23.50 -17.90 7.19
CA ALA A 413 -22.26 -17.17 7.43
C ALA A 413 -22.01 -16.90 8.93
N ALA A 414 -23.04 -16.54 9.68
CA ALA A 414 -22.95 -16.38 11.14
C ALA A 414 -22.57 -17.69 11.83
N SER A 415 -23.21 -18.80 11.45
CA SER A 415 -22.93 -20.13 12.03
C SER A 415 -21.53 -20.61 11.68
N GLU A 416 -21.09 -20.39 10.44
CA GLU A 416 -19.75 -20.76 9.98
C GLU A 416 -18.66 -19.92 10.67
N TYR A 417 -18.92 -18.61 10.84
CA TYR A 417 -18.05 -17.72 11.60
C TYR A 417 -17.87 -18.20 13.06
N ASP A 418 -18.97 -18.50 13.77
CA ASP A 418 -18.91 -18.97 15.15
C ASP A 418 -18.16 -20.29 15.25
N SER A 419 -18.39 -21.20 14.30
CA SER A 419 -17.73 -22.50 14.23
C SER A 419 -16.23 -22.39 13.98
N LEU A 420 -15.82 -21.55 13.01
CA LEU A 420 -14.41 -21.31 12.69
C LEU A 420 -13.70 -20.57 13.85
N LEU A 421 -14.34 -19.58 14.44
CA LEU A 421 -13.79 -18.84 15.59
C LEU A 421 -13.54 -19.78 16.78
N ALA A 422 -14.49 -20.68 17.08
CA ALA A 422 -14.34 -21.66 18.15
C ALA A 422 -13.18 -22.63 17.86
N ALA A 423 -13.06 -23.11 16.62
CA ALA A 423 -11.98 -24.01 16.19
C ALA A 423 -10.61 -23.34 16.25
N THR A 424 -10.52 -22.09 15.77
CA THR A 424 -9.31 -21.26 15.79
C THR A 424 -8.86 -21.01 17.23
N THR A 425 -9.78 -20.55 18.08
CA THR A 425 -9.49 -20.28 19.50
C THR A 425 -9.02 -21.54 20.21
N ALA A 426 -9.73 -22.65 20.08
CA ALA A 426 -9.35 -23.89 20.75
C ALA A 426 -7.98 -24.42 20.29
N THR A 427 -7.67 -24.30 19.01
CA THR A 427 -6.39 -24.75 18.45
C THR A 427 -5.24 -23.86 18.92
N LEU A 428 -5.43 -22.54 18.90
CA LEU A 428 -4.44 -21.57 19.41
C LEU A 428 -4.19 -21.76 20.91
N ASP A 429 -5.25 -21.91 21.72
CA ASP A 429 -5.12 -22.15 23.15
C ASP A 429 -4.31 -23.42 23.44
N ALA A 430 -4.58 -24.50 22.71
CA ALA A 430 -3.83 -25.75 22.83
C ALA A 430 -2.36 -25.57 22.47
N THR A 431 -2.06 -24.83 21.38
CA THR A 431 -0.70 -24.54 20.93
C THR A 431 0.05 -23.65 21.91
N ILE A 432 -0.56 -22.57 22.34
CA ILE A 432 -0.02 -21.64 23.33
C ILE A 432 0.32 -22.38 24.63
N HIS A 433 -0.61 -23.20 25.11
CA HIS A 433 -0.39 -24.00 26.34
C HIS A 433 0.72 -25.04 26.15
N ARG A 434 0.73 -25.78 25.03
CA ARG A 434 1.71 -26.83 24.73
C ARG A 434 3.14 -26.30 24.70
N TYR A 435 3.34 -25.12 24.08
CA TYR A 435 4.65 -24.52 23.87
C TYR A 435 4.98 -23.41 24.88
N HIS A 436 4.10 -23.18 25.87
CA HIS A 436 4.26 -22.15 26.91
C HIS A 436 4.47 -20.74 26.35
N LEU A 437 3.75 -20.40 25.25
CA LEU A 437 3.85 -19.11 24.60
C LEU A 437 3.13 -18.03 25.41
N ARG A 438 3.54 -16.77 25.22
CA ARG A 438 2.93 -15.59 25.85
C ARG A 438 2.33 -14.64 24.78
N TYR A 439 2.23 -15.12 23.56
CA TYR A 439 1.83 -14.36 22.39
C TYR A 439 1.10 -15.28 21.41
N LEU A 440 0.41 -14.67 20.45
CA LEU A 440 -0.20 -15.39 19.33
C LEU A 440 0.92 -15.94 18.42
N PRO A 441 1.01 -17.25 18.19
CA PRO A 441 1.99 -17.81 17.30
C PRO A 441 1.67 -17.59 15.83
N CYS A 442 2.66 -17.60 14.98
CA CYS A 442 2.52 -17.57 13.53
C CYS A 442 1.78 -18.80 12.99
N SER A 443 2.17 -20.00 13.45
CA SER A 443 1.51 -21.27 13.08
C SER A 443 0.44 -21.65 14.09
N MET A 444 -0.67 -22.15 13.58
CA MET A 444 -1.79 -22.65 14.38
C MET A 444 -1.43 -23.84 15.27
N THR A 445 -0.48 -24.68 14.84
CA THR A 445 -0.26 -25.99 15.47
C THR A 445 1.15 -26.21 15.97
N ASP A 446 2.15 -25.62 15.35
CA ASP A 446 3.56 -25.74 15.74
C ASP A 446 4.35 -24.49 15.40
N PRO A 447 4.69 -23.64 16.39
CA PRO A 447 5.46 -22.43 16.16
C PRO A 447 6.88 -22.67 15.66
N ASN A 448 7.36 -23.93 15.65
CA ASN A 448 8.67 -24.30 15.13
C ASN A 448 8.60 -24.96 13.73
N ASP A 449 7.41 -25.09 13.16
CA ASP A 449 7.15 -25.85 11.94
C ASP A 449 7.77 -25.20 10.70
N PHE A 450 8.28 -23.95 10.80
CA PHE A 450 8.62 -23.26 9.59
C PHE A 450 9.75 -22.23 9.69
N ASN A 451 10.49 -22.03 8.59
CA ASN A 451 11.61 -21.10 8.52
C ASN A 451 11.27 -19.69 8.96
N ARG A 452 10.10 -19.18 8.60
CA ARG A 452 9.63 -17.85 9.00
C ARG A 452 8.94 -17.81 10.36
N CYS A 453 8.48 -18.94 10.84
CA CYS A 453 7.90 -19.14 12.16
C CYS A 453 8.80 -19.94 13.10
N SER A 454 9.92 -20.47 12.63
CA SER A 454 10.79 -21.40 13.39
C SER A 454 11.65 -20.71 14.43
N ASN A 455 11.87 -19.43 14.29
CA ASN A 455 12.61 -18.67 15.29
C ASN A 455 11.64 -18.14 16.34
N ALA A 456 10.97 -19.07 17.02
CA ALA A 456 9.90 -18.80 17.98
C ALA A 456 10.29 -17.76 19.03
N GLU A 457 11.58 -17.64 19.30
CA GLU A 457 12.04 -16.71 20.31
C GLU A 457 12.16 -15.28 19.80
N ASP A 458 12.38 -15.03 18.51
CA ASP A 458 12.78 -13.71 18.06
C ASP A 458 11.72 -12.93 17.27
N ALA A 459 10.93 -13.57 16.43
CA ALA A 459 10.07 -12.80 15.54
C ALA A 459 8.68 -13.38 15.29
N ASN A 460 8.40 -14.55 15.78
CA ASN A 460 7.14 -15.27 15.62
C ASN A 460 5.91 -14.51 16.10
N TRP A 461 6.08 -13.60 17.04
CA TRP A 461 5.03 -12.78 17.61
C TRP A 461 4.42 -11.79 16.60
N ALA A 462 5.19 -11.36 15.61
CA ALA A 462 4.73 -10.36 14.65
C ALA A 462 3.92 -10.97 13.50
N ALA A 463 4.20 -12.21 13.13
CA ALA A 463 3.61 -12.82 11.96
C ALA A 463 2.07 -12.89 11.95
N PRO A 464 1.36 -13.11 13.07
CA PRO A 464 -0.10 -13.04 13.07
C PRO A 464 -0.67 -11.69 12.70
N PHE A 465 0.12 -10.61 12.84
CA PHE A 465 -0.31 -9.25 12.57
C PHE A 465 -0.01 -8.81 11.13
N VAL A 466 0.89 -9.50 10.49
CA VAL A 466 1.50 -9.09 9.23
C VAL A 466 0.47 -9.01 8.09
N PHE A 467 -0.38 -10.00 7.96
CA PHE A 467 -1.43 -10.05 6.95
C PHE A 467 -2.81 -9.80 7.55
N GLY A 468 -3.01 -10.18 8.81
CA GLY A 468 -4.33 -10.24 9.43
C GLY A 468 -4.95 -8.87 9.67
N ARG A 469 -6.10 -8.67 9.10
CA ARG A 469 -6.91 -7.48 9.24
C ARG A 469 -8.19 -7.76 10.04
N TRP A 470 -8.46 -9.03 10.34
CA TRP A 470 -9.67 -9.44 11.03
C TRP A 470 -9.94 -8.68 12.32
N ALA A 471 -8.91 -8.45 13.11
CA ALA A 471 -9.05 -7.82 14.43
C ALA A 471 -9.67 -6.42 14.38
N TRP A 472 -9.39 -5.68 13.31
CA TRP A 472 -9.97 -4.35 13.10
C TRP A 472 -10.99 -4.36 11.97
N ASP A 473 -10.62 -4.76 10.78
CA ASP A 473 -11.49 -4.68 9.62
C ASP A 473 -12.70 -5.61 9.74
N GLY A 474 -12.51 -6.81 10.28
CA GLY A 474 -13.62 -7.71 10.63
C GLY A 474 -14.54 -7.12 11.70
N ALA A 475 -13.98 -6.40 12.70
CA ALA A 475 -14.77 -5.75 13.72
C ALA A 475 -15.65 -4.61 13.17
N LEU A 476 -15.25 -3.95 12.11
CA LEU A 476 -16.09 -2.96 11.42
C LEU A 476 -17.34 -3.59 10.81
N PHE A 477 -17.32 -4.89 10.50
CA PHE A 477 -18.46 -5.68 9.99
C PHE A 477 -19.10 -6.59 11.07
N GLY A 478 -18.87 -6.30 12.34
CA GLY A 478 -19.52 -6.97 13.44
C GLY A 478 -18.82 -8.21 14.01
N ALA A 479 -17.63 -8.53 13.52
CA ALA A 479 -16.78 -9.50 14.19
C ALA A 479 -16.30 -8.93 15.53
N THR A 480 -16.64 -9.60 16.63
CA THR A 480 -16.28 -9.09 17.96
C THR A 480 -15.11 -9.85 18.53
N ILE A 481 -14.02 -9.13 18.82
CA ILE A 481 -12.93 -9.64 19.64
C ILE A 481 -13.27 -9.33 21.08
N THR A 482 -13.62 -10.35 21.86
CA THR A 482 -13.94 -10.21 23.28
C THR A 482 -13.14 -11.18 24.14
N GLY A 483 -12.96 -10.82 25.41
CA GLY A 483 -12.32 -11.68 26.39
C GLY A 483 -10.87 -12.02 26.10
N PRO A 484 -10.44 -13.28 26.26
CA PRO A 484 -9.03 -13.68 26.18
C PRO A 484 -8.34 -13.33 24.84
N GLY A 485 -9.09 -13.28 23.72
CA GLY A 485 -8.54 -12.91 22.42
C GLY A 485 -8.05 -11.48 22.35
N ALA A 486 -8.78 -10.51 22.92
CA ALA A 486 -8.37 -9.11 22.99
C ALA A 486 -7.15 -8.93 23.88
N ASP A 487 -7.14 -9.58 25.06
CA ASP A 487 -6.01 -9.53 25.99
C ASP A 487 -4.74 -10.12 25.35
N LEU A 488 -4.90 -11.13 24.49
CA LEU A 488 -3.79 -11.79 23.83
C LEU A 488 -3.15 -10.91 22.74
N ILE A 489 -3.91 -10.01 22.09
CA ILE A 489 -3.36 -9.01 21.18
C ILE A 489 -2.42 -8.07 21.92
N ASP A 490 -2.85 -7.49 23.03
CA ASP A 490 -2.02 -6.60 23.86
C ASP A 490 -0.77 -7.34 24.38
N ALA A 491 -0.95 -8.54 24.89
CA ALA A 491 0.16 -9.38 25.37
C ALA A 491 1.18 -9.71 24.27
N THR A 492 0.73 -9.86 23.03
CA THR A 492 1.60 -10.12 21.87
C THR A 492 2.44 -8.89 21.52
N TYR A 493 1.84 -7.71 21.50
CA TYR A 493 2.57 -6.45 21.31
C TYR A 493 3.57 -6.19 22.44
N ASP A 494 3.15 -6.36 23.69
CA ASP A 494 4.02 -6.20 24.86
C ASP A 494 5.22 -7.13 24.82
N TYR A 495 5.00 -8.39 24.47
CA TYR A 495 6.08 -9.36 24.30
C TYR A 495 7.05 -8.94 23.18
N GLY A 496 6.55 -8.60 22.01
CA GLY A 496 7.34 -8.22 20.86
C GLY A 496 8.15 -6.94 21.10
N PHE A 497 7.51 -5.87 21.55
CA PHE A 497 8.21 -4.63 21.86
C PHE A 497 9.21 -4.76 23.01
N GLY A 498 8.92 -5.59 24.00
CA GLY A 498 9.87 -5.92 25.06
C GLY A 498 11.16 -6.55 24.54
N ARG A 499 11.06 -7.43 23.55
CA ARG A 499 12.20 -8.08 22.90
C ARG A 499 12.96 -7.13 21.99
N LEU A 500 12.26 -6.41 21.10
CA LEU A 500 12.89 -5.50 20.14
C LEU A 500 13.77 -4.45 20.81
N LYS A 501 13.41 -3.98 22.00
CA LYS A 501 14.25 -3.05 22.77
C LYS A 501 15.61 -3.62 23.15
N THR A 502 15.76 -4.95 23.23
CA THR A 502 16.97 -5.60 23.69
C THR A 502 17.82 -6.17 22.56
N THR A 503 17.22 -6.53 21.43
CA THR A 503 17.88 -7.24 20.34
C THR A 503 18.21 -6.35 19.14
N LEU A 504 17.40 -5.32 18.88
CA LEU A 504 17.53 -4.49 17.70
C LEU A 504 17.41 -3.00 18.05
N PRO A 505 18.51 -2.30 18.37
CA PRO A 505 18.49 -0.91 18.82
C PRO A 505 17.81 0.09 17.86
N ALA A 506 17.67 -0.26 16.59
CA ALA A 506 17.05 0.60 15.57
C ALA A 506 15.55 0.34 15.42
N ASN A 507 14.99 -0.70 16.00
CA ASN A 507 13.65 -1.19 15.71
C ASN A 507 12.74 -1.12 16.89
N THR A 508 11.90 -0.13 16.88
CA THR A 508 10.74 -0.04 17.76
C THR A 508 9.49 -0.61 17.12
N PHE A 509 9.54 -0.97 15.84
CA PHE A 509 8.44 -1.58 15.10
C PHE A 509 8.91 -2.90 14.53
N GLY A 510 8.09 -3.92 14.74
CA GLY A 510 8.34 -5.24 14.26
C GLY A 510 8.76 -5.22 12.79
N GLY A 511 9.91 -5.75 12.53
CA GLY A 511 10.20 -6.31 11.24
C GLY A 511 9.45 -7.62 11.11
N TYR A 512 9.37 -8.12 9.92
CA TYR A 512 9.07 -9.51 9.68
C TYR A 512 10.08 -10.38 10.44
N PRO A 513 9.76 -11.62 10.80
CA PRO A 513 10.77 -12.56 11.29
C PRO A 513 12.06 -12.45 10.46
N ASP A 514 13.24 -12.43 11.11
CA ASP A 514 14.56 -12.33 10.46
C ASP A 514 15.04 -10.94 10.03
N ASP A 515 14.72 -9.88 10.75
CA ASP A 515 15.17 -8.51 10.46
C ASP A 515 14.74 -7.95 9.09
N TYR A 516 13.63 -8.44 8.61
CA TYR A 516 13.09 -8.13 7.32
C TYR A 516 11.84 -7.25 7.46
N TYR A 517 11.75 -6.20 6.66
CA TYR A 517 10.62 -5.27 6.65
C TYR A 517 9.89 -5.39 5.32
N SER A 518 8.60 -5.61 5.37
CA SER A 518 7.74 -5.52 4.21
C SER A 518 6.76 -4.37 4.37
N SER A 519 6.56 -3.60 3.32
CA SER A 519 5.68 -2.45 3.35
C SER A 519 4.22 -2.84 3.63
N GLY A 520 3.74 -3.90 2.99
CA GLY A 520 2.40 -4.43 3.22
C GLY A 520 2.22 -4.95 4.65
N TYR A 521 3.20 -5.67 5.13
CA TYR A 521 3.18 -6.31 6.44
C TYR A 521 3.25 -5.31 7.58
N ASN A 522 4.14 -4.32 7.48
CA ASN A 522 4.23 -3.28 8.50
C ASN A 522 2.93 -2.46 8.61
N ALA A 523 2.23 -2.25 7.51
CA ALA A 523 0.92 -1.62 7.53
C ALA A 523 -0.14 -2.52 8.19
N GLY A 524 -0.16 -3.82 7.88
CA GLY A 524 -1.04 -4.80 8.53
C GLY A 524 -0.87 -4.85 10.05
N TYR A 525 0.36 -4.70 10.52
CA TYR A 525 0.69 -4.54 11.93
C TYR A 525 -0.07 -3.38 12.59
N GLY A 526 -0.23 -2.29 11.88
CA GLY A 526 -1.00 -1.14 12.32
C GLY A 526 -2.51 -1.43 12.42
N SER A 527 -3.08 -2.17 11.49
CA SER A 527 -4.50 -2.60 11.53
C SER A 527 -4.80 -3.37 12.82
N TRP A 528 -3.96 -4.34 13.19
CA TRP A 528 -4.13 -5.06 14.45
C TRP A 528 -4.00 -4.16 15.66
N GLY A 529 -3.10 -3.15 15.60
CA GLY A 529 -2.94 -2.16 16.67
C GLY A 529 -4.24 -1.42 16.98
N LEU A 530 -5.06 -1.13 15.97
CA LEU A 530 -6.36 -0.48 16.16
C LEU A 530 -7.35 -1.33 17.00
N ALA A 531 -7.24 -2.64 17.00
CA ALA A 531 -8.04 -3.51 17.88
C ALA A 531 -7.51 -3.54 19.32
N SER A 532 -6.23 -3.24 19.53
CA SER A 532 -5.57 -3.24 20.84
C SER A 532 -6.11 -2.11 21.75
N ALA A 533 -6.12 -2.34 23.06
CA ALA A 533 -6.42 -1.31 24.04
C ALA A 533 -5.22 -0.39 24.31
N ALA A 534 -4.00 -0.96 24.33
CA ALA A 534 -2.77 -0.27 24.72
C ALA A 534 -1.93 0.24 23.54
N HIS A 535 -2.10 -0.36 22.33
CA HIS A 535 -1.22 -0.15 21.17
C HIS A 535 -1.96 0.42 19.94
N ARG A 536 -3.07 1.12 20.14
CA ARG A 536 -3.93 1.65 19.06
C ARG A 536 -3.23 2.60 18.09
N ASP A 537 -2.20 3.29 18.55
CA ASP A 537 -1.43 4.26 17.76
C ASP A 537 -0.30 3.63 16.90
N GLN A 538 -0.17 2.30 16.91
CA GLN A 538 0.91 1.62 16.20
C GLN A 538 0.82 1.76 14.68
N GLY A 539 -0.36 1.93 14.12
CA GLY A 539 -0.54 2.16 12.68
C GLY A 539 0.18 3.42 12.21
N ILE A 540 -0.06 4.53 12.88
CA ILE A 540 0.60 5.80 12.57
C ILE A 540 2.11 5.72 12.78
N ARG A 541 2.57 5.11 13.88
CA ARG A 541 4.00 4.91 14.14
C ARG A 541 4.67 4.02 13.11
N SER A 542 3.99 2.97 12.67
CA SER A 542 4.47 2.10 11.61
C SER A 542 4.63 2.87 10.30
N TYR A 543 3.68 3.74 9.96
CA TYR A 543 3.76 4.57 8.77
C TYR A 543 4.90 5.60 8.86
N GLU A 544 5.05 6.28 10.01
CA GLU A 544 6.21 7.16 10.27
C GLU A 544 7.55 6.40 10.08
N PHE A 545 7.62 5.17 10.57
CA PHE A 545 8.81 4.33 10.39
C PHE A 545 9.06 4.00 8.91
N MET A 546 8.02 3.64 8.15
CA MET A 546 8.15 3.36 6.73
C MET A 546 8.69 4.57 5.96
N ILE A 547 8.17 5.76 6.20
CA ILE A 547 8.64 7.00 5.61
C ILE A 547 10.11 7.26 5.95
N GLN A 548 10.53 6.98 7.18
CA GLN A 548 11.88 7.27 7.64
C GLN A 548 12.92 6.24 7.23
N ARG A 549 12.54 4.98 7.00
CA ARG A 549 13.48 3.86 7.01
C ARG A 549 13.40 2.91 5.82
N THR A 550 12.30 2.87 5.09
CA THR A 550 12.07 1.81 4.09
C THR A 550 11.83 2.34 2.67
N GLN A 551 12.05 3.61 2.42
CA GLN A 551 11.82 4.20 1.10
C GLN A 551 12.80 3.69 0.05
N SER A 552 12.27 3.37 -1.14
CA SER A 552 13.05 3.14 -2.36
C SER A 552 13.34 4.45 -3.11
N GLY A 553 12.49 5.43 -2.95
CA GLY A 553 12.57 6.78 -3.49
C GLY A 553 11.63 7.70 -2.71
N PRO A 554 11.52 8.99 -3.06
CA PRO A 554 10.69 9.93 -2.34
C PRO A 554 9.23 9.44 -2.23
N LEU A 555 8.78 9.18 -1.00
CA LEU A 555 7.44 8.67 -0.65
C LEU A 555 7.03 7.39 -1.39
N SER A 556 8.00 6.62 -1.83
CA SER A 556 7.86 5.33 -2.49
C SER A 556 8.69 4.31 -1.72
N TRP A 557 8.24 3.06 -1.61
CA TRP A 557 8.99 2.01 -0.93
C TRP A 557 8.90 0.67 -1.65
N TRP A 558 9.88 -0.16 -1.35
CA TRP A 558 9.94 -1.53 -1.80
C TRP A 558 8.89 -2.38 -1.08
N GLU A 559 8.50 -3.47 -1.72
CA GLU A 559 7.75 -4.54 -1.05
C GLU A 559 8.45 -4.96 0.22
N SER A 560 9.75 -5.21 0.14
CA SER A 560 10.52 -5.65 1.29
C SER A 560 11.94 -5.07 1.32
N VAL A 561 12.45 -4.87 2.52
CA VAL A 561 13.78 -4.34 2.79
C VAL A 561 14.42 -5.08 3.95
N SER A 562 15.73 -5.37 3.85
CA SER A 562 16.45 -6.03 4.94
C SER A 562 16.95 -5.03 5.99
N ALA A 563 17.42 -3.87 5.57
CA ALA A 563 17.89 -2.81 6.46
C ALA A 563 18.01 -1.49 5.69
N PRO A 564 17.90 -0.31 6.37
CA PRO A 564 18.22 0.96 5.76
C PRO A 564 19.63 0.94 5.16
N ASN A 565 19.77 1.46 3.94
CA ASN A 565 21.08 1.54 3.28
C ASN A 565 21.77 2.88 3.62
N PRO A 566 22.77 2.89 4.51
CA PRO A 566 23.47 4.12 4.88
C PRO A 566 24.40 4.66 3.79
N ALA A 567 24.61 3.90 2.73
CA ALA A 567 25.55 4.25 1.65
C ALA A 567 24.90 5.05 0.52
N SER A 568 23.58 5.27 0.54
CA SER A 568 22.92 6.10 -0.46
C SER A 568 23.40 7.54 -0.37
N PRO A 569 23.69 8.20 -1.49
CA PRO A 569 24.02 9.63 -1.51
C PRO A 569 22.81 10.54 -1.26
N TRP A 570 21.59 9.99 -1.25
CA TRP A 570 20.37 10.74 -1.01
C TRP A 570 20.31 11.29 0.42
N ILE A 571 20.16 12.60 0.52
CA ILE A 571 20.03 13.31 1.79
C ILE A 571 18.53 13.45 2.11
N GLY A 572 18.08 12.76 3.15
CA GLY A 572 16.67 12.74 3.55
C GLY A 572 16.34 11.44 4.25
N SER A 573 15.17 10.87 3.95
CA SER A 573 14.82 9.53 4.39
C SER A 573 15.80 8.53 3.79
N HIS A 574 16.25 7.58 4.58
CA HIS A 574 17.25 6.62 4.11
C HIS A 574 16.59 5.58 3.20
N PRO A 575 16.95 5.52 1.91
CA PRO A 575 16.52 4.42 1.08
C PRO A 575 17.06 3.11 1.63
N ALA A 576 16.26 2.10 1.52
CA ALA A 576 16.61 0.78 1.95
C ALA A 576 17.06 -0.06 0.77
N ARG A 577 17.93 -1.02 1.00
CA ARG A 577 18.10 -2.14 0.07
C ARG A 577 16.80 -2.90 0.02
N GLY A 578 16.14 -2.84 -1.13
CA GLY A 578 14.86 -3.47 -1.33
C GLY A 578 14.92 -4.63 -2.31
N GLN A 579 13.87 -5.38 -2.31
CA GLN A 579 13.57 -6.45 -3.25
C GLN A 579 12.06 -6.55 -3.44
N GLY A 580 11.62 -7.38 -4.37
CA GLY A 580 10.23 -7.46 -4.77
C GLY A 580 9.89 -6.33 -5.74
N SER A 581 8.76 -5.68 -5.59
CA SER A 581 8.32 -4.60 -6.46
C SER A 581 8.43 -3.21 -5.81
N SER A 582 8.50 -2.16 -6.63
CA SER A 582 8.58 -0.75 -6.19
C SER A 582 8.04 0.20 -7.29
N PRO A 583 7.23 1.24 -6.96
CA PRO A 583 6.52 1.41 -5.69
C PRO A 583 5.61 0.21 -5.42
N HIS A 584 5.56 -0.26 -4.18
CA HIS A 584 4.73 -1.39 -3.83
C HIS A 584 3.30 -0.93 -3.51
N ALA A 585 2.38 -1.12 -4.46
CA ALA A 585 1.02 -0.58 -4.40
C ALA A 585 0.24 -1.09 -3.18
N TRP A 586 0.28 -2.38 -2.90
CA TRP A 586 -0.39 -2.96 -1.73
C TRP A 586 0.13 -2.38 -0.41
N GLY A 587 1.45 -2.23 -0.27
CA GLY A 587 2.03 -1.64 0.93
C GLY A 587 1.62 -0.19 1.15
N MET A 588 1.57 0.61 0.08
CA MET A 588 1.12 2.00 0.14
C MET A 588 -0.38 2.10 0.43
N ALA A 589 -1.18 1.25 -0.21
CA ALA A 589 -2.62 1.17 0.00
C ALA A 589 -2.94 0.83 1.47
N ASN A 590 -2.32 -0.22 2.01
CA ASN A 590 -2.51 -0.61 3.40
C ASN A 590 -2.09 0.48 4.38
N ALA A 591 -0.96 1.14 4.16
CA ALA A 591 -0.50 2.23 5.02
C ALA A 591 -1.48 3.41 5.02
N ASN A 592 -1.99 3.79 3.85
CA ASN A 592 -3.00 4.83 3.71
C ASN A 592 -4.30 4.47 4.44
N LYS A 593 -4.77 3.21 4.29
CA LYS A 593 -5.97 2.73 4.98
C LYS A 593 -5.81 2.80 6.50
N VAL A 594 -4.68 2.32 7.02
CA VAL A 594 -4.40 2.33 8.47
C VAL A 594 -4.32 3.76 9.00
N LEU A 595 -3.72 4.70 8.26
CA LEU A 595 -3.72 6.11 8.64
C LEU A 595 -5.16 6.65 8.69
N LEU A 596 -5.94 6.41 7.64
CA LEU A 596 -7.32 6.89 7.56
C LEU A 596 -8.18 6.29 8.66
N ASP A 597 -8.12 4.97 8.88
CA ASP A 597 -8.84 4.26 9.95
C ASP A 597 -8.43 4.74 11.36
N SER A 598 -7.18 5.16 11.52
CA SER A 598 -6.71 5.76 12.78
C SER A 598 -7.38 7.09 13.08
N LEU A 599 -7.78 7.82 12.04
CA LEU A 599 -8.45 9.13 12.14
C LEU A 599 -9.96 8.99 12.08
N ALA A 600 -10.47 8.21 11.15
CA ALA A 600 -11.89 7.98 10.89
C ALA A 600 -12.12 6.58 10.31
N ALA A 601 -12.99 5.81 10.91
CA ALA A 601 -13.46 4.53 10.40
C ALA A 601 -14.97 4.42 10.58
N GLU A 602 -15.66 3.71 9.68
CA GLU A 602 -17.10 3.52 9.79
C GLU A 602 -17.44 2.03 9.95
N ARG A 603 -18.29 1.74 10.91
CA ARG A 603 -18.85 0.40 11.09
C ARG A 603 -20.04 0.18 10.15
N SER A 604 -20.32 -1.08 9.90
CA SER A 604 -21.47 -1.51 9.07
C SER A 604 -22.85 -1.07 9.62
N ASP A 605 -22.92 -0.64 10.89
CA ASP A 605 -24.11 -0.06 11.51
C ASP A 605 -24.22 1.47 11.31
N GLY A 606 -23.33 2.07 10.53
CA GLY A 606 -23.28 3.51 10.27
C GLY A 606 -22.63 4.35 11.38
N THR A 607 -22.06 3.73 12.41
CA THR A 607 -21.32 4.46 13.44
C THR A 607 -19.96 4.91 12.92
N LEU A 608 -19.69 6.21 12.94
CA LEU A 608 -18.39 6.78 12.64
C LEU A 608 -17.49 6.78 13.88
N ILE A 609 -16.41 6.02 13.85
CA ILE A 609 -15.38 6.00 14.89
C ILE A 609 -14.34 7.07 14.54
N VAL A 610 -14.02 7.97 15.47
CA VAL A 610 -13.09 9.07 15.26
C VAL A 610 -11.94 9.00 16.26
N GLY A 611 -10.71 9.03 15.74
CA GLY A 611 -9.51 9.28 16.52
C GLY A 611 -8.95 8.08 17.26
N ARG A 612 -9.40 6.86 16.96
CA ARG A 612 -9.02 5.65 17.70
C ARG A 612 -7.52 5.38 17.71
N GLY A 613 -6.83 5.64 16.59
CA GLY A 613 -5.39 5.40 16.42
C GLY A 613 -4.52 6.66 16.58
N ILE A 614 -5.09 7.80 16.99
CA ILE A 614 -4.35 9.06 17.09
C ILE A 614 -3.34 9.01 18.23
N PRO A 615 -2.02 9.21 17.96
CA PRO A 615 -1.01 9.29 19.02
C PRO A 615 -1.29 10.45 19.99
N SER A 616 -1.05 10.26 21.30
CA SER A 616 -1.21 11.32 22.28
C SER A 616 -0.36 12.56 21.99
N SER A 617 0.77 12.41 21.27
CA SER A 617 1.61 13.54 20.82
C SER A 617 0.86 14.49 19.87
N TRP A 618 -0.16 14.02 19.16
CA TRP A 618 -0.94 14.81 18.21
C TRP A 618 -2.10 15.57 18.87
N THR A 619 -2.47 15.17 20.09
CA THR A 619 -3.51 15.83 20.89
C THR A 619 -2.93 16.81 21.93
N ARG A 620 -1.68 17.25 21.76
CA ARG A 620 -1.08 18.31 22.57
C ARG A 620 -1.69 19.66 22.23
N SER A 621 -1.68 20.56 23.21
CA SER A 621 -2.22 21.92 23.05
C SER A 621 -1.64 22.64 21.83
N GLY A 622 -2.51 23.27 21.04
CA GLY A 622 -2.17 23.98 19.81
C GLY A 622 -2.07 23.09 18.57
N ARG A 623 -2.39 21.80 18.69
CA ARG A 623 -2.43 20.90 17.54
C ARG A 623 -3.87 20.75 17.01
N SER A 624 -3.99 20.51 15.70
CA SER A 624 -5.26 20.20 15.07
C SER A 624 -5.08 19.09 14.05
N ILE A 625 -6.14 18.32 13.86
CA ILE A 625 -6.26 17.24 12.89
C ILE A 625 -7.56 17.48 12.16
N SER A 626 -7.59 17.30 10.86
CA SER A 626 -8.85 17.33 10.10
C SER A 626 -8.92 16.21 9.10
N VAL A 627 -10.14 15.72 8.90
CA VAL A 627 -10.52 14.84 7.81
C VAL A 627 -11.65 15.55 7.07
N ALA A 628 -11.60 15.54 5.75
CA ALA A 628 -12.68 16.05 4.92
C ALA A 628 -12.99 15.05 3.81
N ASN A 629 -14.20 15.10 3.30
CA ASN A 629 -14.65 14.23 2.21
C ASN A 629 -14.51 12.71 2.52
N PHE A 630 -14.60 12.32 3.80
CA PHE A 630 -14.57 10.91 4.18
C PHE A 630 -15.89 10.23 3.75
N PRO A 631 -15.85 9.17 2.92
CA PRO A 631 -17.07 8.51 2.46
C PRO A 631 -17.73 7.76 3.64
N THR A 632 -19.05 7.88 3.71
CA THR A 632 -19.89 7.18 4.69
C THR A 632 -21.06 6.49 4.00
N THR A 633 -21.82 5.74 4.78
CA THR A 633 -22.96 4.94 4.32
C THR A 633 -23.80 5.64 3.23
N ASP A 634 -24.16 4.89 2.21
CA ASP A 634 -25.10 5.25 1.14
C ASP A 634 -24.67 6.50 0.31
N GLY A 635 -23.39 6.68 0.08
CA GLY A 635 -22.84 7.73 -0.79
C GLY A 635 -22.72 9.10 -0.14
N HIS A 636 -22.91 9.20 1.17
CA HIS A 636 -22.66 10.44 1.90
C HIS A 636 -21.17 10.66 2.16
N THR A 637 -20.79 11.88 2.47
CA THR A 637 -19.44 12.23 2.94
C THR A 637 -19.52 13.07 4.19
N VAL A 638 -18.51 12.91 5.06
CA VAL A 638 -18.38 13.70 6.28
C VAL A 638 -17.02 14.34 6.36
N GLY A 639 -16.94 15.44 7.10
CA GLY A 639 -15.69 16.05 7.48
C GLY A 639 -15.73 16.51 8.93
N PHE A 640 -14.56 16.58 9.56
CA PHE A 640 -14.43 17.08 10.92
C PHE A 640 -13.05 17.67 11.20
N THR A 641 -12.99 18.45 12.28
CA THR A 641 -11.74 18.92 12.89
C THR A 641 -11.70 18.50 14.36
N LEU A 642 -10.55 17.97 14.76
CA LEU A 642 -10.17 17.81 16.17
C LEU A 642 -9.12 18.88 16.49
N ALA A 643 -9.36 19.70 17.52
CA ALA A 643 -8.42 20.71 17.96
C ALA A 643 -8.19 20.63 19.47
N THR A 644 -6.95 20.84 19.91
CA THR A 644 -6.60 20.81 21.34
C THR A 644 -6.11 22.16 21.81
N HIS A 645 -6.73 22.68 22.87
CA HIS A 645 -6.36 23.93 23.54
C HIS A 645 -6.28 23.71 25.07
N GLY A 646 -5.06 23.70 25.59
CA GLY A 646 -4.83 23.43 27.02
C GLY A 646 -5.29 22.01 27.39
N LEU A 647 -6.28 21.91 28.25
CA LEU A 647 -6.91 20.67 28.68
C LEU A 647 -8.21 20.35 27.89
N THR A 648 -8.47 21.06 26.82
CA THR A 648 -9.71 20.90 26.07
C THR A 648 -9.43 20.33 24.69
N VAL A 649 -10.13 19.23 24.37
CA VAL A 649 -10.21 18.68 23.00
C VAL A 649 -11.59 19.00 22.46
N SER A 650 -11.66 19.68 21.33
CA SER A 650 -12.90 19.95 20.60
C SER A 650 -12.97 19.13 19.33
N TRP A 651 -14.14 18.57 19.06
CA TRP A 651 -14.51 18.00 17.76
C TRP A 651 -15.57 18.90 17.14
N SER A 652 -15.42 19.18 15.86
CA SER A 652 -16.40 19.96 15.07
C SER A 652 -16.59 19.34 13.72
N SER A 653 -17.85 19.18 13.24
CA SER A 653 -18.10 18.75 11.87
C SER A 653 -17.72 19.85 10.88
N ILE A 654 -17.34 19.43 9.66
CA ILE A 654 -17.10 20.29 8.50
C ILE A 654 -18.21 19.97 7.49
N GLY A 655 -18.96 20.99 7.09
CA GLY A 655 -20.14 20.80 6.22
C GLY A 655 -21.38 20.32 7.01
N GLU A 656 -22.14 19.43 6.41
CA GLU A 656 -23.34 18.88 7.05
C GLU A 656 -22.97 17.95 8.23
N PRO A 657 -23.72 17.98 9.32
CA PRO A 657 -23.53 17.05 10.42
C PRO A 657 -23.75 15.61 9.98
N THR A 658 -23.10 14.68 10.70
CA THR A 658 -23.23 13.25 10.45
C THR A 658 -24.68 12.76 10.57
N THR A 659 -25.11 11.90 9.67
CA THR A 659 -26.44 11.26 9.72
C THR A 659 -26.49 10.11 10.70
N GLY A 660 -25.36 9.45 10.95
CA GLY A 660 -25.17 8.39 11.94
C GLY A 660 -24.55 8.88 13.25
N PRO A 661 -24.50 8.03 14.28
CA PRO A 661 -23.82 8.34 15.55
C PRO A 661 -22.30 8.44 15.33
N VAL A 662 -21.65 9.33 16.09
CA VAL A 662 -20.18 9.44 16.12
C VAL A 662 -19.67 8.97 17.46
N LEU A 663 -18.61 8.15 17.43
CA LEU A 663 -17.90 7.66 18.61
C LEU A 663 -16.47 8.23 18.62
N LEU A 664 -16.22 9.20 19.49
CA LEU A 664 -14.88 9.73 19.69
C LEU A 664 -14.11 8.78 20.62
N GLU A 665 -13.03 8.18 20.14
CA GLU A 665 -12.23 7.16 20.85
C GLU A 665 -10.74 7.51 20.96
N LEU A 666 -10.41 8.76 21.26
CA LEU A 666 -9.00 9.15 21.33
C LEU A 666 -8.26 8.44 22.48
N PRO A 667 -7.05 7.93 22.27
CA PRO A 667 -6.25 7.33 23.35
C PRO A 667 -6.05 8.25 24.55
N THR A 668 -5.97 9.56 24.32
CA THR A 668 -5.86 10.56 25.40
C THR A 668 -7.11 10.66 26.31
N PHE A 669 -8.25 10.08 25.91
CA PHE A 669 -9.49 10.09 26.70
C PHE A 669 -9.52 9.01 27.77
N VAL A 670 -8.70 7.97 27.65
CA VAL A 670 -8.70 6.82 28.57
C VAL A 670 -8.37 7.29 29.98
N ASN A 671 -9.31 7.12 30.91
CA ASN A 671 -9.22 7.58 32.31
C ASN A 671 -8.91 9.07 32.50
N ASN A 672 -9.15 9.90 31.45
CA ASN A 672 -8.74 11.32 31.42
C ASN A 672 -9.89 12.30 31.13
N ILE A 673 -11.12 11.82 30.92
CA ILE A 673 -12.30 12.67 30.70
C ILE A 673 -12.78 13.27 32.01
N ARG A 674 -12.71 14.59 32.14
CA ARG A 674 -13.27 15.34 33.28
C ARG A 674 -14.73 15.73 33.04
N HIS A 675 -15.00 16.39 31.91
CA HIS A 675 -16.33 16.89 31.53
C HIS A 675 -16.52 16.83 30.02
N VAL A 676 -17.79 16.66 29.59
CA VAL A 676 -18.15 16.67 28.17
C VAL A 676 -19.36 17.57 27.96
N THR A 677 -19.29 18.39 26.90
CA THR A 677 -20.42 19.18 26.40
C THR A 677 -20.71 18.75 24.96
N GLY A 678 -21.96 18.50 24.63
CA GLY A 678 -22.40 18.10 23.29
C GLY A 678 -22.34 16.58 23.04
N GLY A 679 -22.03 15.76 24.04
CA GLY A 679 -21.96 14.30 23.96
C GLY A 679 -22.14 13.57 25.27
N ALA A 680 -22.18 12.25 25.22
CA ALA A 680 -22.27 11.36 26.38
C ALA A 680 -20.94 10.62 26.59
N ALA A 681 -20.32 10.77 27.78
CA ALA A 681 -19.03 10.15 28.08
C ALA A 681 -19.17 8.80 28.74
N ASP A 682 -18.44 7.80 28.28
CA ASP A 682 -18.01 6.64 29.07
C ASP A 682 -16.54 6.86 29.49
N ARG A 683 -16.39 7.28 30.75
CA ARG A 683 -15.06 7.59 31.32
C ARG A 683 -14.19 6.36 31.48
N ARG A 684 -14.78 5.18 31.67
CA ARG A 684 -14.05 3.93 31.85
C ARG A 684 -13.49 3.44 30.50
N ALA A 685 -14.32 3.47 29.47
CA ALA A 685 -13.91 3.14 28.13
C ALA A 685 -13.03 4.22 27.47
N GLY A 686 -13.08 5.47 27.97
CA GLY A 686 -12.41 6.61 27.37
C GLY A 686 -13.04 7.01 26.05
N THR A 687 -14.39 6.99 25.99
CA THR A 687 -15.13 7.28 24.76
C THR A 687 -16.18 8.37 24.97
N VAL A 688 -16.53 9.06 23.88
CA VAL A 688 -17.63 10.04 23.87
C VAL A 688 -18.54 9.74 22.69
N THR A 689 -19.80 9.39 23.00
CA THR A 689 -20.84 9.21 21.99
C THR A 689 -21.48 10.55 21.64
N VAL A 690 -21.56 10.85 20.37
CA VAL A 690 -22.15 12.06 19.80
C VAL A 690 -23.41 11.68 19.04
N ALA A 691 -24.52 12.33 19.34
CA ALA A 691 -25.79 12.05 18.65
C ALA A 691 -25.78 12.58 17.21
N PRO A 692 -26.51 11.93 16.29
CA PRO A 692 -26.69 12.43 14.93
C PRO A 692 -27.16 13.88 14.93
N GLY A 693 -26.65 14.67 13.97
CA GLY A 693 -26.99 16.09 13.85
C GLY A 693 -26.27 17.04 14.82
N THR A 694 -25.39 16.52 15.68
CA THR A 694 -24.54 17.35 16.54
C THR A 694 -23.31 17.81 15.72
N ASP A 695 -23.03 19.10 15.76
CA ASP A 695 -21.94 19.72 14.99
C ASP A 695 -20.69 20.07 15.83
N HIS A 696 -20.81 20.03 17.15
CA HIS A 696 -19.73 20.40 18.05
C HIS A 696 -19.77 19.68 19.39
N VAL A 697 -18.58 19.19 19.81
CA VAL A 697 -18.36 18.54 21.10
C VAL A 697 -17.12 19.10 21.76
N VAL A 698 -17.19 19.32 23.05
CA VAL A 698 -16.04 19.76 23.87
C VAL A 698 -15.77 18.75 24.97
N VAL A 699 -14.55 18.26 25.05
CA VAL A 699 -14.08 17.31 26.07
C VAL A 699 -13.01 18.00 26.93
N GLU A 700 -13.30 18.21 28.20
CA GLU A 700 -12.30 18.66 29.17
C GLU A 700 -11.55 17.47 29.75
N LEU A 701 -10.24 17.51 29.70
CA LEU A 701 -9.34 16.50 30.26
C LEU A 701 -8.97 16.81 31.69
N ALA A 702 -8.70 15.78 32.47
CA ALA A 702 -8.18 15.93 33.84
C ALA A 702 -6.69 16.31 33.85
N HIS A 703 -5.95 15.82 32.85
CA HIS A 703 -4.51 16.05 32.66
C HIS A 703 -4.19 16.39 31.20
N PRO A 704 -3.08 17.08 30.91
CA PRO A 704 -2.65 17.32 29.54
C PRO A 704 -2.48 16.01 28.76
N ALA A 705 -2.80 16.06 27.45
CA ALA A 705 -2.67 14.95 26.52
C ALA A 705 -1.21 14.55 26.29
#